data_3560b2b85627d4bb5513f7d8dc8a2ad5
#
_entry.id   3560b2b85627d4bb5513f7d8dc8a2ad5
#
_cell.length_a   1.000
_cell.length_b   1.000
_cell.length_c   1.000
_cell.angle_alpha   90.00
_cell.angle_beta   90.00
_cell.angle_gamma   90.00
#
_symmetry.space_group_name_H-M   'P 1'
#
loop_
_entity.id
_entity.type
_entity.pdbx_description
1 polymer ?
#
loop_
_entity_poly.entity_id
_entity_poly.type
_entity_poly.pdbx_seq_one_letter_code
_entity_poly.pdbx_strand_id
1 'polypeptide(L)'
;MNPIQQHSLDITHFSNVQHDSLLKELGSSIEGLRKDVAISRLRQYGPNTIDITRKIHPLLQFLALFLSPLPLLLIALSIISLVTGGVTGSLVIGAMVFLSTGLAFLQEYKSNKAAEKLRQLVSIKVTVLRENLEQDIPLSELVPGDLVKLSAGDLIPADLRLLSTNDLFVNQSSLTGEAMPVEKVASSSDAKSVFELPNICFMGSHVVSGLGLAVVVHTASQTMFGQLAKDIVSAKKTSSFDKGIKQFIWLMIKFMAVMVPAVFLINGLIKGDWLEALLFATAVAVGLTPEMLPMLVTINLAKGAIAMSRKRVIVKRLNSIQNLGAMDVLCTDKTGTLTQDEIILERYVDIAGNEDETVLEYAYLNSHYQSGLKNLLDVAVLKHVDIHQKLHQAAAFEKLDEIPFDFQRRRMSVVVKQNEALQILICKGAVEEIASCCTKVVLNGQVQAITPELKTQQESLFAELSSDGFRVIAVAIKEIAIANANPNNHYTVADESNLTLVGYVAFLDPPKDSARPAIAELHALGVKVKILTGDNELVTRKICSEVGVSVERVLIGSQVDELTDDQLATVAEEISVFARMSPQQKARVIQVLQSKGHVVGYLGDGINDGPGLKTADVSISVDTAVDIAKESADIILLEKNLLIMKEGVLEGRKVFGNIMKYIKMSASSNFGNMFSMVGASALLPFLPMAPVQILLNNLLYDFSQTSVPTDNVDAEYLTEPRTWDIAHIARYMFCIGPISSLFDYATFGLLWFVLRADSLADASLFQTGWFVESLLSQTLIVHIIRTGKIPFIQSRPSLPLLLTTSVICLVAIALPFSHLAGPLQMSPLPAIYWYGLVPILLCYFGLTQFVKSLLVRRFGLT
;
A
#
# COMPACT_ATOMS: atom_id res chain seq x y z
N MET A 1 18.10 -32.17 14.85
CA MET A 1 18.56 -31.20 13.82
C MET A 1 17.56 -30.10 13.74
N ASN A 2 18.01 -28.82 13.63
CA ASN A 2 17.13 -27.68 13.42
C ASN A 2 16.50 -27.80 12.00
N PRO A 3 15.20 -27.47 11.77
CA PRO A 3 14.55 -27.56 10.46
C PRO A 3 15.32 -26.86 9.34
N ILE A 4 15.97 -25.72 9.63
CA ILE A 4 16.83 -24.99 8.68
C ILE A 4 18.05 -25.81 8.27
N GLN A 5 18.66 -26.55 9.19
CA GLN A 5 19.82 -27.40 8.87
C GLN A 5 19.44 -28.58 7.99
N GLN A 6 18.27 -29.18 8.22
CA GLN A 6 17.74 -30.28 7.39
C GLN A 6 17.42 -29.82 5.98
N HIS A 7 16.82 -28.62 5.85
CA HIS A 7 16.52 -28.03 4.56
C HIS A 7 17.79 -27.63 3.78
N SER A 8 18.81 -27.14 4.47
CA SER A 8 20.11 -26.82 3.85
C SER A 8 20.77 -28.09 3.28
N LEU A 9 20.63 -29.24 3.92
CA LEU A 9 21.13 -30.54 3.41
C LEU A 9 20.36 -30.97 2.16
N ASP A 10 19.02 -30.83 2.14
CA ASP A 10 18.19 -31.16 0.97
C ASP A 10 18.55 -30.27 -0.23
N ILE A 11 18.71 -28.96 -0.05
CA ILE A 11 19.11 -28.04 -1.12
C ILE A 11 20.50 -28.39 -1.66
N THR A 12 21.46 -28.69 -0.77
CA THR A 12 22.81 -29.10 -1.18
C THR A 12 22.78 -30.42 -1.97
N HIS A 13 21.91 -31.36 -1.60
CA HIS A 13 21.68 -32.58 -2.37
C HIS A 13 21.20 -32.26 -3.79
N PHE A 14 20.14 -31.43 -3.94
CA PHE A 14 19.62 -31.05 -5.26
C PHE A 14 20.61 -30.22 -6.10
N SER A 15 21.50 -29.45 -5.45
CA SER A 15 22.57 -28.75 -6.14
C SER A 15 23.56 -29.71 -6.81
N ASN A 16 23.86 -30.84 -6.17
CA ASN A 16 24.90 -31.79 -6.61
C ASN A 16 24.40 -32.89 -7.55
N VAL A 17 23.08 -33.06 -7.65
CA VAL A 17 22.49 -34.10 -8.52
C VAL A 17 22.55 -33.64 -10.01
N GLN A 18 22.91 -34.60 -10.90
CA GLN A 18 22.88 -34.34 -12.36
C GLN A 18 21.46 -34.12 -12.88
N HIS A 19 21.32 -33.28 -13.92
CA HIS A 19 20.01 -32.82 -14.43
C HIS A 19 19.00 -33.94 -14.72
N ASP A 20 19.43 -35.01 -15.42
CA ASP A 20 18.51 -36.09 -15.75
C ASP A 20 18.07 -36.93 -14.53
N SER A 21 18.96 -37.08 -13.56
CA SER A 21 18.67 -37.78 -12.29
C SER A 21 17.74 -36.92 -11.42
N LEU A 22 17.96 -35.59 -11.39
CA LEU A 22 17.14 -34.64 -10.67
C LEU A 22 15.70 -34.63 -11.20
N LEU A 23 15.53 -34.53 -12.53
CA LEU A 23 14.20 -34.54 -13.15
C LEU A 23 13.45 -35.86 -12.84
N LYS A 24 14.15 -37.01 -12.86
CA LYS A 24 13.57 -38.31 -12.47
C LYS A 24 13.18 -38.35 -11.00
N GLU A 25 14.04 -37.84 -10.10
CA GLU A 25 13.78 -37.79 -8.66
C GLU A 25 12.56 -36.93 -8.35
N LEU A 26 12.44 -35.76 -9.02
CA LEU A 26 11.28 -34.90 -8.94
C LEU A 26 10.08 -35.38 -9.75
N GLY A 27 10.18 -36.53 -10.44
CA GLY A 27 9.13 -37.06 -11.31
C GLY A 27 8.68 -36.08 -12.38
N SER A 28 9.66 -35.40 -12.97
CA SER A 28 9.48 -34.42 -14.06
C SER A 28 10.24 -34.85 -15.31
N SER A 29 10.09 -34.10 -16.37
CA SER A 29 10.82 -34.32 -17.65
C SER A 29 11.23 -32.97 -18.26
N ILE A 30 12.11 -33.00 -19.26
CA ILE A 30 12.51 -31.79 -19.99
C ILE A 30 11.34 -31.12 -20.75
N GLU A 31 10.28 -31.86 -21.02
CA GLU A 31 9.03 -31.35 -21.61
C GLU A 31 8.09 -30.74 -20.56
N GLY A 32 8.48 -30.78 -19.28
CA GLY A 32 7.71 -30.31 -18.15
C GLY A 32 6.71 -31.35 -17.63
N LEU A 33 5.95 -30.95 -16.58
CA LEU A 33 4.94 -31.80 -15.98
C LEU A 33 3.69 -31.93 -16.83
N ARG A 34 3.04 -33.09 -16.75
CA ARG A 34 1.69 -33.27 -17.28
C ARG A 34 0.67 -32.57 -16.38
N LYS A 35 -0.39 -32.05 -16.99
CA LYS A 35 -1.42 -31.26 -16.30
C LYS A 35 -2.13 -32.04 -15.17
N ASP A 36 -2.40 -33.32 -15.38
CA ASP A 36 -3.01 -34.20 -14.38
C ASP A 36 -2.09 -34.38 -13.16
N VAL A 37 -0.76 -34.54 -13.38
CA VAL A 37 0.24 -34.65 -12.33
C VAL A 37 0.37 -33.35 -11.54
N ALA A 38 0.40 -32.20 -12.22
CA ALA A 38 0.46 -30.89 -11.58
C ALA A 38 -0.74 -30.64 -10.65
N ILE A 39 -1.97 -30.99 -11.08
CA ILE A 39 -3.18 -30.90 -10.25
C ILE A 39 -3.09 -31.84 -9.03
N SER A 40 -2.60 -33.06 -9.19
CA SER A 40 -2.46 -34.00 -8.08
C SER A 40 -1.44 -33.51 -7.04
N ARG A 41 -0.31 -32.93 -7.50
CA ARG A 41 0.72 -32.32 -6.65
C ARG A 41 0.20 -31.08 -5.92
N LEU A 42 -0.59 -30.25 -6.59
CA LEU A 42 -1.20 -29.09 -5.95
C LEU A 42 -2.12 -29.51 -4.79
N ARG A 43 -2.81 -30.65 -4.90
CA ARG A 43 -3.59 -31.22 -3.79
C ARG A 43 -2.72 -31.78 -2.68
N GLN A 44 -1.57 -32.35 -3.01
CA GLN A 44 -0.64 -32.98 -2.06
C GLN A 44 0.20 -31.93 -1.30
N TYR A 45 0.80 -30.96 -2.00
CA TYR A 45 1.72 -29.96 -1.43
C TYR A 45 1.00 -28.68 -0.98
N GLY A 46 -0.24 -28.46 -1.46
CA GLY A 46 -0.99 -27.23 -1.25
C GLY A 46 -0.55 -26.09 -2.18
N PRO A 47 -1.20 -24.94 -2.09
CA PRO A 47 -0.86 -23.76 -2.90
C PRO A 47 0.50 -23.17 -2.50
N ASN A 48 1.25 -22.67 -3.48
CA ASN A 48 2.53 -21.99 -3.25
C ASN A 48 2.31 -20.57 -2.69
N THR A 49 1.85 -20.51 -1.45
CA THR A 49 1.62 -19.27 -0.69
C THR A 49 2.21 -19.40 0.70
N ILE A 50 2.96 -18.39 1.15
CA ILE A 50 3.44 -18.33 2.53
C ILE A 50 2.35 -17.66 3.35
N ASP A 51 1.38 -18.44 3.81
CA ASP A 51 0.36 -17.97 4.75
C ASP A 51 0.97 -17.90 6.17
N ILE A 52 1.46 -16.72 6.53
CA ILE A 52 1.97 -16.44 7.89
C ILE A 52 0.78 -16.37 8.89
N THR A 53 -0.44 -16.17 8.41
CA THR A 53 -1.66 -16.17 9.22
C THR A 53 -2.35 -17.52 9.13
N ARG A 54 -2.24 -18.35 10.18
CA ARG A 54 -3.08 -19.54 10.32
C ARG A 54 -4.54 -19.10 10.20
N LYS A 55 -5.29 -19.66 9.24
CA LYS A 55 -6.74 -19.48 9.16
C LYS A 55 -7.35 -20.13 10.42
N ILE A 56 -7.58 -19.29 11.42
CA ILE A 56 -8.26 -19.73 12.64
C ILE A 56 -9.72 -19.99 12.27
N HIS A 57 -10.27 -21.11 12.72
CA HIS A 57 -11.69 -21.44 12.47
C HIS A 57 -12.57 -20.31 12.97
N PRO A 58 -13.62 -19.88 12.21
CA PRO A 58 -14.46 -18.72 12.59
C PRO A 58 -15.04 -18.81 14.01
N LEU A 59 -15.38 -20.00 14.49
CA LEU A 59 -15.83 -20.21 15.86
C LEU A 59 -14.75 -19.89 16.90
N LEU A 60 -13.49 -20.26 16.63
CA LEU A 60 -12.39 -19.93 17.54
C LEU A 60 -12.06 -18.44 17.52
N GLN A 61 -12.21 -17.77 16.38
CA GLN A 61 -12.10 -16.29 16.30
C GLN A 61 -13.19 -15.62 17.13
N PHE A 62 -14.44 -16.09 17.03
CA PHE A 62 -15.55 -15.59 17.83
C PHE A 62 -15.28 -15.77 19.32
N LEU A 63 -14.86 -16.97 19.75
CA LEU A 63 -14.55 -17.24 21.16
C LEU A 63 -13.35 -16.41 21.67
N ALA A 64 -12.33 -16.19 20.81
CA ALA A 64 -11.17 -15.40 21.18
C ALA A 64 -11.52 -13.93 21.46
N LEU A 65 -12.58 -13.37 20.85
CA LEU A 65 -13.04 -12.03 21.14
C LEU A 65 -13.55 -11.86 22.57
N PHE A 66 -14.09 -12.91 23.20
CA PHE A 66 -14.49 -12.87 24.61
C PHE A 66 -13.31 -12.78 25.57
N LEU A 67 -12.10 -13.13 25.11
CA LEU A 67 -10.85 -13.01 25.90
C LEU A 67 -10.21 -11.62 25.78
N SER A 68 -10.81 -10.72 25.00
CA SER A 68 -10.34 -9.33 24.95
C SER A 68 -10.63 -8.60 26.27
N PRO A 69 -9.82 -7.58 26.64
CA PRO A 69 -9.86 -7.00 27.99
C PRO A 69 -11.26 -6.54 28.43
N LEU A 70 -12.03 -5.97 27.53
CA LEU A 70 -13.34 -5.41 27.86
C LEU A 70 -14.45 -6.44 28.04
N PRO A 71 -14.71 -7.39 27.13
CA PRO A 71 -15.62 -8.50 27.40
C PRO A 71 -15.27 -9.26 28.69
N LEU A 72 -13.96 -9.48 28.98
CA LEU A 72 -13.55 -10.07 30.25
C LEU A 72 -13.96 -9.25 31.47
N LEU A 73 -13.80 -7.91 31.41
CA LEU A 73 -14.21 -7.02 32.47
C LEU A 73 -15.72 -7.02 32.66
N LEU A 74 -16.51 -7.00 31.59
CA LEU A 74 -17.96 -7.08 31.65
C LEU A 74 -18.44 -8.46 32.16
N ILE A 75 -17.78 -9.55 31.78
CA ILE A 75 -18.05 -10.89 32.32
C ILE A 75 -17.77 -10.91 33.82
N ALA A 76 -16.64 -10.34 34.27
CA ALA A 76 -16.34 -10.22 35.68
C ALA A 76 -17.42 -9.41 36.42
N LEU A 77 -17.86 -8.28 35.85
CA LEU A 77 -18.95 -7.46 36.39
C LEU A 77 -20.27 -8.23 36.48
N SER A 78 -20.60 -9.02 35.45
CA SER A 78 -21.78 -9.91 35.42
C SER A 78 -21.72 -10.97 36.51
N ILE A 79 -20.54 -11.57 36.76
CA ILE A 79 -20.34 -12.56 37.84
C ILE A 79 -20.49 -11.88 39.20
N ILE A 80 -19.88 -10.70 39.42
CA ILE A 80 -20.03 -9.96 40.67
C ILE A 80 -21.48 -9.61 40.89
N SER A 81 -22.21 -9.11 39.91
CA SER A 81 -23.64 -8.84 39.98
C SER A 81 -24.47 -10.08 40.39
N LEU A 82 -24.11 -11.25 39.85
CA LEU A 82 -24.76 -12.52 40.17
C LEU A 82 -24.52 -12.92 41.65
N VAL A 83 -23.29 -12.81 42.11
CA VAL A 83 -22.89 -13.17 43.48
C VAL A 83 -23.54 -12.25 44.51
N THR A 84 -23.73 -10.97 44.16
CA THR A 84 -24.41 -9.98 45.02
C THR A 84 -25.93 -10.06 44.98
N GLY A 85 -26.49 -11.07 44.29
CA GLY A 85 -27.94 -11.32 44.21
C GLY A 85 -28.68 -10.60 43.08
N GLY A 86 -27.98 -9.86 42.23
CA GLY A 86 -28.55 -9.15 41.08
C GLY A 86 -28.71 -10.02 39.85
N VAL A 87 -29.51 -11.10 39.90
CA VAL A 87 -29.66 -12.07 38.79
C VAL A 87 -30.09 -11.40 37.48
N THR A 88 -31.05 -10.49 37.53
CA THR A 88 -31.52 -9.74 36.36
C THR A 88 -30.44 -8.85 35.77
N GLY A 89 -29.67 -8.14 36.55
CA GLY A 89 -28.53 -7.31 36.13
C GLY A 89 -27.46 -8.14 35.46
N SER A 90 -27.10 -9.28 36.07
CA SER A 90 -26.12 -10.23 35.49
C SER A 90 -26.56 -10.76 34.13
N LEU A 91 -27.82 -11.18 33.96
CA LEU A 91 -28.36 -11.64 32.69
C LEU A 91 -28.34 -10.56 31.60
N VAL A 92 -28.69 -9.31 31.96
CA VAL A 92 -28.67 -8.18 31.00
C VAL A 92 -27.24 -7.88 30.59
N ILE A 93 -26.29 -7.80 31.51
CA ILE A 93 -24.87 -7.59 31.19
C ILE A 93 -24.33 -8.73 30.31
N GLY A 94 -24.64 -9.98 30.64
CA GLY A 94 -24.26 -11.14 29.84
C GLY A 94 -24.82 -11.11 28.40
N ALA A 95 -26.10 -10.72 28.26
CA ALA A 95 -26.72 -10.54 26.96
C ALA A 95 -26.06 -9.40 26.16
N MET A 96 -25.72 -8.30 26.82
CA MET A 96 -24.99 -7.19 26.18
C MET A 96 -23.62 -7.60 25.69
N VAL A 97 -22.83 -8.32 26.49
CA VAL A 97 -21.51 -8.86 26.07
C VAL A 97 -21.66 -9.76 24.84
N PHE A 98 -22.65 -10.63 24.86
CA PHE A 98 -22.88 -11.53 23.72
C PHE A 98 -23.27 -10.78 22.46
N LEU A 99 -24.17 -9.79 22.56
CA LEU A 99 -24.62 -8.99 21.42
C LEU A 99 -23.51 -8.11 20.86
N SER A 100 -22.75 -7.40 21.72
CA SER A 100 -21.65 -6.52 21.28
C SER A 100 -20.52 -7.32 20.62
N THR A 101 -20.09 -8.43 21.26
CA THR A 101 -19.05 -9.32 20.72
C THR A 101 -19.52 -10.01 19.42
N GLY A 102 -20.79 -10.43 19.36
CA GLY A 102 -21.40 -11.03 18.18
C GLY A 102 -21.45 -10.07 16.99
N LEU A 103 -21.84 -8.82 17.24
CA LEU A 103 -21.85 -7.79 16.19
C LEU A 103 -20.43 -7.48 15.70
N ALA A 104 -19.47 -7.29 16.62
CA ALA A 104 -18.08 -7.05 16.32
C ALA A 104 -17.51 -8.17 15.43
N PHE A 105 -17.76 -9.45 15.81
CA PHE A 105 -17.36 -10.61 15.03
C PHE A 105 -17.96 -10.61 13.62
N LEU A 106 -19.28 -10.42 13.49
CA LEU A 106 -19.97 -10.44 12.19
C LEU A 106 -19.44 -9.37 11.24
N GLN A 107 -19.16 -8.17 11.77
CA GLN A 107 -18.63 -7.06 10.97
C GLN A 107 -17.17 -7.28 10.57
N GLU A 108 -16.33 -7.74 11.52
CA GLU A 108 -14.93 -8.05 11.25
C GLU A 108 -14.80 -9.20 10.23
N TYR A 109 -15.58 -10.27 10.40
CA TYR A 109 -15.59 -11.41 9.48
C TYR A 109 -16.00 -11.00 8.05
N LYS A 110 -17.06 -10.19 7.90
CA LYS A 110 -17.49 -9.68 6.59
C LYS A 110 -16.43 -8.79 5.96
N SER A 111 -15.80 -7.91 6.73
CA SER A 111 -14.74 -7.00 6.25
C SER A 111 -13.50 -7.76 5.80
N ASN A 112 -13.02 -8.72 6.60
CA ASN A 112 -11.85 -9.54 6.27
C ASN A 112 -12.09 -10.39 5.02
N LYS A 113 -13.29 -10.99 4.88
CA LYS A 113 -13.66 -11.77 3.70
C LYS A 113 -13.72 -10.91 2.42
N ALA A 114 -14.20 -9.68 2.53
CA ALA A 114 -14.23 -8.75 1.40
C ALA A 114 -12.80 -8.33 0.99
N ALA A 115 -11.94 -8.03 1.95
CA ALA A 115 -10.53 -7.69 1.71
C ALA A 115 -9.75 -8.86 1.08
N GLU A 116 -10.01 -10.10 1.53
CA GLU A 116 -9.38 -11.30 0.96
C GLU A 116 -9.76 -11.50 -0.52
N LYS A 117 -11.04 -11.30 -0.87
CA LYS A 117 -11.48 -11.33 -2.27
C LYS A 117 -10.78 -10.30 -3.16
N LEU A 118 -10.53 -9.10 -2.64
CA LEU A 118 -9.83 -8.05 -3.40
C LEU A 118 -8.37 -8.41 -3.65
N ARG A 119 -7.68 -9.00 -2.67
CA ARG A 119 -6.29 -9.46 -2.83
C ARG A 119 -6.15 -10.52 -3.92
N GLN A 120 -7.16 -11.37 -4.13
CA GLN A 120 -7.14 -12.40 -5.16
C GLN A 120 -7.28 -11.86 -6.59
N LEU A 121 -7.68 -10.60 -6.78
CA LEU A 121 -7.78 -9.98 -8.10
C LEU A 121 -6.42 -9.66 -8.74
N VAL A 122 -5.37 -9.53 -7.93
CA VAL A 122 -3.99 -9.31 -8.41
C VAL A 122 -3.17 -10.54 -8.06
N SER A 123 -2.90 -11.39 -9.04
CA SER A 123 -2.04 -12.56 -8.91
C SER A 123 -0.76 -12.37 -9.71
N ILE A 124 0.38 -12.68 -9.09
CA ILE A 124 1.65 -12.83 -9.82
C ILE A 124 1.52 -14.09 -10.66
N LYS A 125 1.89 -13.98 -11.93
CA LYS A 125 1.92 -15.11 -12.86
C LYS A 125 3.35 -15.59 -13.03
N VAL A 126 3.51 -16.87 -13.29
CA VAL A 126 4.80 -17.51 -13.53
C VAL A 126 4.72 -18.25 -14.85
N THR A 127 5.70 -18.02 -15.71
CA THR A 127 5.80 -18.75 -16.99
C THR A 127 6.41 -20.13 -16.75
N VAL A 128 5.62 -21.15 -16.96
CA VAL A 128 6.04 -22.55 -16.80
C VAL A 128 5.98 -23.30 -18.13
N LEU A 129 6.86 -24.30 -18.26
CA LEU A 129 6.82 -25.26 -19.36
C LEU A 129 6.12 -26.52 -18.86
N ARG A 130 4.94 -26.83 -19.40
CA ARG A 130 4.18 -28.06 -19.14
C ARG A 130 3.77 -28.68 -20.48
N GLU A 131 3.99 -29.98 -20.64
CA GLU A 131 3.68 -30.72 -21.88
C GLU A 131 4.29 -30.06 -23.14
N ASN A 132 5.53 -29.57 -23.02
CA ASN A 132 6.28 -28.83 -24.04
C ASN A 132 5.61 -27.49 -24.51
N LEU A 133 4.66 -26.96 -23.72
CA LEU A 133 3.99 -25.69 -23.97
C LEU A 133 4.31 -24.68 -22.87
N GLU A 134 4.72 -23.48 -23.27
CA GLU A 134 4.85 -22.34 -22.36
C GLU A 134 3.46 -21.84 -22.00
N GLN A 135 3.21 -21.68 -20.71
CA GLN A 135 1.95 -21.13 -20.21
C GLN A 135 2.16 -20.32 -18.91
N ASP A 136 1.39 -19.24 -18.79
CA ASP A 136 1.39 -18.42 -17.60
C ASP A 136 0.38 -18.98 -16.59
N ILE A 137 0.87 -19.37 -15.42
CA ILE A 137 0.03 -19.85 -14.32
C ILE A 137 0.11 -18.90 -13.12
N PRO A 138 -0.93 -18.81 -12.27
CA PRO A 138 -0.83 -18.12 -11.00
C PRO A 138 0.29 -18.71 -10.12
N LEU A 139 1.06 -17.86 -9.43
CA LEU A 139 2.11 -18.29 -8.50
C LEU A 139 1.64 -19.36 -7.50
N SER A 140 0.39 -19.27 -7.06
CA SER A 140 -0.22 -20.23 -6.11
C SER A 140 -0.42 -21.62 -6.68
N GLU A 141 -0.38 -21.80 -8.00
CA GLU A 141 -0.57 -23.11 -8.68
C GLU A 141 0.75 -23.79 -9.05
N LEU A 142 1.88 -23.15 -8.68
CA LEU A 142 3.22 -23.72 -8.90
C LEU A 142 3.47 -24.87 -7.94
N VAL A 143 4.02 -25.98 -8.46
CA VAL A 143 4.26 -27.21 -7.69
C VAL A 143 5.69 -27.72 -7.88
N PRO A 144 6.25 -28.48 -6.92
CA PRO A 144 7.55 -29.13 -7.10
C PRO A 144 7.58 -29.99 -8.37
N GLY A 145 8.66 -29.83 -9.16
CA GLY A 145 8.85 -30.49 -10.45
C GLY A 145 8.37 -29.68 -11.66
N ASP A 146 7.69 -28.53 -11.49
CA ASP A 146 7.42 -27.63 -12.61
C ASP A 146 8.73 -27.06 -13.19
N LEU A 147 8.79 -26.88 -14.52
CA LEU A 147 9.86 -26.14 -15.15
C LEU A 147 9.47 -24.68 -15.28
N VAL A 148 10.29 -23.79 -14.73
CA VAL A 148 10.08 -22.32 -14.71
C VAL A 148 11.07 -21.66 -15.64
N LYS A 149 10.60 -20.77 -16.48
CA LYS A 149 11.41 -19.88 -17.32
C LYS A 149 11.63 -18.57 -16.58
N LEU A 150 12.88 -18.14 -16.50
CA LEU A 150 13.29 -16.93 -15.79
C LEU A 150 13.82 -15.90 -16.77
N SER A 151 13.40 -14.66 -16.60
CA SER A 151 13.83 -13.49 -17.39
C SER A 151 14.08 -12.29 -16.50
N ALA A 152 14.80 -11.30 -16.98
CA ALA A 152 15.05 -10.06 -16.23
C ALA A 152 13.75 -9.41 -15.74
N GLY A 153 13.66 -9.10 -14.45
CA GLY A 153 12.48 -8.55 -13.79
C GLY A 153 11.57 -9.56 -13.09
N ASP A 154 11.76 -10.86 -13.35
CA ASP A 154 10.96 -11.90 -12.71
C ASP A 154 11.32 -12.07 -11.24
N LEU A 155 10.30 -12.30 -10.42
CA LEU A 155 10.47 -12.76 -9.06
C LEU A 155 10.73 -14.27 -9.09
N ILE A 156 11.73 -14.73 -8.33
CA ILE A 156 11.95 -16.16 -8.13
C ILE A 156 10.79 -16.74 -7.31
N PRO A 157 9.94 -17.58 -7.93
CA PRO A 157 8.63 -17.91 -7.38
C PRO A 157 8.67 -19.02 -6.31
N ALA A 158 9.79 -19.74 -6.23
CA ALA A 158 10.00 -20.91 -5.37
C ALA A 158 11.49 -21.14 -5.20
N ASP A 159 11.93 -22.14 -4.44
CA ASP A 159 13.33 -22.57 -4.49
C ASP A 159 13.54 -23.42 -5.76
N LEU A 160 14.44 -22.96 -6.62
CA LEU A 160 14.65 -23.47 -7.98
C LEU A 160 16.06 -24.03 -8.15
N ARG A 161 16.18 -25.12 -8.91
CA ARG A 161 17.44 -25.65 -9.41
C ARG A 161 17.56 -25.32 -10.91
N LEU A 162 18.59 -24.58 -11.28
CA LEU A 162 18.84 -24.17 -12.66
C LEU A 162 19.26 -25.36 -13.54
N LEU A 163 18.64 -25.49 -14.70
CA LEU A 163 18.96 -26.49 -15.73
C LEU A 163 19.81 -25.89 -16.85
N SER A 164 19.50 -24.65 -17.26
CA SER A 164 20.30 -23.88 -18.20
C SER A 164 20.23 -22.41 -17.86
N THR A 165 21.29 -21.67 -18.16
CA THR A 165 21.41 -20.24 -17.93
C THR A 165 22.13 -19.56 -19.09
N ASN A 166 21.78 -18.29 -19.33
CA ASN A 166 22.51 -17.40 -20.22
C ASN A 166 22.68 -16.07 -19.49
N ASP A 167 23.87 -15.83 -18.95
CA ASP A 167 24.29 -14.64 -18.16
C ASP A 167 23.26 -14.22 -17.10
N LEU A 168 22.79 -15.20 -16.30
CA LEU A 168 21.76 -15.00 -15.29
C LEU A 168 22.34 -14.39 -14.02
N PHE A 169 21.92 -13.16 -13.69
CA PHE A 169 22.27 -12.49 -12.43
C PHE A 169 21.00 -12.34 -11.57
N VAL A 170 21.12 -12.74 -10.30
CA VAL A 170 20.02 -12.74 -9.34
C VAL A 170 20.38 -11.91 -8.13
N ASN A 171 19.52 -11.01 -7.72
CA ASN A 171 19.65 -10.26 -6.48
C ASN A 171 19.00 -11.04 -5.33
N GLN A 172 19.78 -11.40 -4.33
CA GLN A 172 19.39 -12.18 -3.15
C GLN A 172 19.32 -11.33 -1.87
N SER A 173 19.28 -10.00 -1.99
CA SER A 173 19.34 -9.08 -0.84
C SER A 173 18.21 -9.28 0.19
N SER A 174 17.07 -9.82 -0.24
CA SER A 174 15.96 -10.18 0.65
C SER A 174 16.29 -11.30 1.66
N LEU A 175 17.30 -12.12 1.35
CA LEU A 175 17.76 -13.25 2.17
C LEU A 175 19.11 -13.00 2.81
N THR A 176 20.07 -12.44 2.05
CA THR A 176 21.46 -12.23 2.48
C THR A 176 21.73 -10.85 3.06
N GLY A 177 20.87 -9.86 2.73
CA GLY A 177 21.10 -8.45 3.03
C GLY A 177 22.09 -7.76 2.07
N GLU A 178 22.76 -8.52 1.19
CA GLU A 178 23.74 -7.97 0.23
C GLU A 178 23.05 -7.48 -1.04
N ALA A 179 23.33 -6.22 -1.42
CA ALA A 179 22.67 -5.57 -2.56
C ALA A 179 23.24 -5.97 -3.93
N MET A 180 24.47 -6.53 -3.99
CA MET A 180 25.11 -6.89 -5.24
C MET A 180 24.46 -8.14 -5.85
N PRO A 181 24.10 -8.11 -7.14
CA PRO A 181 23.61 -9.29 -7.85
C PRO A 181 24.71 -10.37 -7.93
N VAL A 182 24.29 -11.61 -7.82
CA VAL A 182 25.17 -12.79 -7.89
C VAL A 182 24.90 -13.50 -9.22
N GLU A 183 25.99 -13.83 -9.92
CA GLU A 183 25.90 -14.67 -11.13
C GLU A 183 25.45 -16.09 -10.76
N LYS A 184 24.52 -16.62 -11.53
CA LYS A 184 23.97 -17.98 -11.35
C LYS A 184 24.21 -18.80 -12.61
N VAL A 185 24.80 -19.98 -12.42
CA VAL A 185 25.13 -20.92 -13.51
C VAL A 185 24.53 -22.28 -13.24
N ALA A 186 24.27 -23.06 -14.29
CA ALA A 186 23.65 -24.38 -14.17
C ALA A 186 24.58 -25.45 -13.57
N SER A 187 25.90 -25.24 -13.57
CA SER A 187 26.90 -26.16 -13.03
C SER A 187 26.92 -26.13 -11.49
N SER A 188 27.17 -27.27 -10.86
CA SER A 188 27.40 -27.34 -9.41
C SER A 188 28.83 -26.91 -9.08
N SER A 189 29.01 -26.29 -7.92
CA SER A 189 30.33 -26.03 -7.36
C SER A 189 30.30 -26.22 -5.83
N ASP A 190 31.44 -26.48 -5.23
CA ASP A 190 31.57 -26.53 -3.78
C ASP A 190 31.48 -25.12 -3.21
N ALA A 191 30.36 -24.83 -2.52
CA ALA A 191 30.11 -23.57 -1.85
C ALA A 191 30.15 -23.73 -0.32
N LYS A 192 30.68 -22.72 0.39
CA LYS A 192 30.74 -22.71 1.87
C LYS A 192 29.40 -22.45 2.51
N SER A 193 28.49 -21.79 1.82
CA SER A 193 27.16 -21.43 2.27
C SER A 193 26.12 -21.85 1.23
N VAL A 194 24.92 -22.22 1.68
CA VAL A 194 23.79 -22.57 0.79
C VAL A 194 23.41 -21.41 -0.11
N PHE A 195 23.54 -20.15 0.35
CA PHE A 195 23.23 -18.97 -0.42
C PHE A 195 24.26 -18.66 -1.55
N GLU A 196 25.46 -19.25 -1.44
CA GLU A 196 26.53 -19.13 -2.45
C GLU A 196 26.43 -20.19 -3.56
N LEU A 197 25.50 -21.16 -3.46
CA LEU A 197 25.31 -22.18 -4.48
C LEU A 197 24.94 -21.54 -5.82
N PRO A 198 25.78 -21.74 -6.86
CA PRO A 198 25.62 -21.01 -8.11
C PRO A 198 24.42 -21.47 -8.92
N ASN A 199 23.93 -22.68 -8.69
CA ASN A 199 22.87 -23.31 -9.47
C ASN A 199 21.52 -23.38 -8.76
N ILE A 200 21.40 -22.73 -7.59
CA ILE A 200 20.15 -22.62 -6.82
C ILE A 200 19.72 -21.16 -6.80
N CYS A 201 18.44 -20.93 -7.08
CA CYS A 201 17.77 -19.66 -6.91
C CYS A 201 16.71 -19.79 -5.82
N PHE A 202 16.67 -18.84 -4.87
CA PHE A 202 15.79 -18.88 -3.71
C PHE A 202 14.55 -18.02 -3.89
N MET A 203 13.42 -18.50 -3.37
CA MET A 203 12.17 -17.75 -3.33
C MET A 203 12.37 -16.35 -2.72
N GLY A 204 11.74 -15.33 -3.34
CA GLY A 204 11.81 -13.93 -2.88
C GLY A 204 13.03 -13.16 -3.35
N SER A 205 13.96 -13.80 -4.07
CA SER A 205 14.98 -13.15 -4.88
C SER A 205 14.39 -12.70 -6.22
N HIS A 206 15.10 -11.88 -6.99
CA HIS A 206 14.65 -11.47 -8.31
C HIS A 206 15.77 -11.49 -9.34
N VAL A 207 15.40 -11.72 -10.59
CA VAL A 207 16.32 -11.72 -11.72
C VAL A 207 16.65 -10.29 -12.11
N VAL A 208 17.93 -9.95 -12.15
CA VAL A 208 18.41 -8.62 -12.56
C VAL A 208 18.67 -8.59 -14.05
N SER A 209 19.36 -9.62 -14.58
CA SER A 209 19.66 -9.75 -16.01
C SER A 209 19.80 -11.21 -16.41
N GLY A 210 19.80 -11.49 -17.72
CA GLY A 210 19.96 -12.81 -18.28
C GLY A 210 18.68 -13.65 -18.33
N LEU A 211 18.85 -14.92 -18.70
CA LEU A 211 17.78 -15.90 -18.89
C LEU A 211 18.13 -17.20 -18.15
N GLY A 212 17.11 -17.93 -17.71
CA GLY A 212 17.29 -19.22 -17.10
C GLY A 212 16.09 -20.16 -17.28
N LEU A 213 16.36 -21.46 -17.36
CA LEU A 213 15.37 -22.51 -17.22
C LEU A 213 15.68 -23.29 -15.93
N ALA A 214 14.72 -23.44 -15.07
CA ALA A 214 14.90 -24.04 -13.75
C ALA A 214 13.76 -25.00 -13.42
N VAL A 215 14.04 -25.99 -12.56
CA VAL A 215 13.02 -26.88 -11.98
C VAL A 215 12.71 -26.47 -10.55
N VAL A 216 11.42 -26.49 -10.20
CA VAL A 216 10.94 -26.19 -8.83
C VAL A 216 11.30 -27.34 -7.91
N VAL A 217 12.01 -27.05 -6.82
CA VAL A 217 12.42 -28.00 -5.80
C VAL A 217 11.48 -27.94 -4.59
N HIS A 218 11.33 -26.75 -4.01
CA HIS A 218 10.47 -26.52 -2.85
C HIS A 218 9.52 -25.36 -3.11
N THR A 219 8.32 -25.43 -2.49
CA THR A 219 7.28 -24.41 -2.58
C THR A 219 6.80 -23.96 -1.20
N ALA A 220 6.24 -22.75 -1.11
CA ALA A 220 5.58 -22.19 0.06
C ALA A 220 6.42 -22.29 1.35
N SER A 221 5.88 -22.88 2.40
CA SER A 221 6.53 -23.02 3.71
C SER A 221 7.74 -23.95 3.71
N GLN A 222 7.97 -24.72 2.65
CA GLN A 222 9.13 -25.58 2.48
C GLN A 222 10.31 -24.86 1.84
N THR A 223 10.15 -23.64 1.32
CA THR A 223 11.27 -22.84 0.79
C THR A 223 12.15 -22.29 1.90
N MET A 224 13.40 -21.90 1.56
CA MET A 224 14.30 -21.25 2.50
C MET A 224 13.65 -19.98 3.08
N PHE A 225 13.04 -19.16 2.23
CA PHE A 225 12.31 -17.97 2.65
C PHE A 225 11.13 -18.31 3.58
N GLY A 226 10.37 -19.36 3.27
CA GLY A 226 9.24 -19.81 4.08
C GLY A 226 9.64 -20.28 5.47
N GLN A 227 10.83 -20.87 5.61
CA GLN A 227 11.37 -21.29 6.91
C GLN A 227 11.88 -20.11 7.73
N LEU A 228 12.61 -19.18 7.11
CA LEU A 228 13.06 -17.95 7.76
C LEU A 228 11.88 -17.07 8.18
N ALA A 229 10.81 -17.02 7.38
CA ALA A 229 9.61 -16.24 7.68
C ALA A 229 8.84 -16.74 8.92
N LYS A 230 8.98 -18.01 9.28
CA LYS A 230 8.40 -18.56 10.53
C LYS A 230 9.08 -18.02 11.78
N ASP A 231 10.38 -17.76 11.70
CA ASP A 231 11.19 -17.27 12.83
C ASP A 231 11.20 -15.74 12.92
N ILE A 232 11.01 -15.06 11.79
CA ILE A 232 10.87 -13.59 11.70
C ILE A 232 9.38 -13.25 11.86
N VAL A 233 8.84 -13.31 13.09
CA VAL A 233 7.59 -12.60 13.41
C VAL A 233 7.84 -11.13 13.15
N SER A 234 7.46 -10.70 11.98
CA SER A 234 7.69 -9.42 11.33
C SER A 234 7.59 -8.26 12.30
N ALA A 235 8.66 -7.51 12.43
CA ALA A 235 8.62 -6.14 12.89
C ALA A 235 7.76 -5.36 11.87
N LYS A 236 6.45 -5.29 12.11
CA LYS A 236 5.53 -4.45 11.34
C LYS A 236 6.05 -3.02 11.42
N LYS A 237 6.42 -2.42 10.28
CA LYS A 237 6.61 -0.96 10.19
C LYS A 237 5.34 -0.31 10.73
N THR A 238 5.43 0.38 11.88
CA THR A 238 4.31 1.12 12.44
C THR A 238 4.03 2.34 11.55
N SER A 239 2.86 2.37 10.93
CA SER A 239 2.43 3.49 10.09
C SER A 239 2.21 4.75 10.95
N SER A 240 2.21 5.94 10.32
CA SER A 240 1.83 7.20 10.98
C SER A 240 0.42 7.12 11.58
N PHE A 241 -0.45 6.35 10.95
CA PHE A 241 -1.79 6.05 11.45
C PHE A 241 -1.79 5.22 12.74
N ASP A 242 -1.02 4.13 12.80
CA ASP A 242 -0.92 3.31 14.02
C ASP A 242 -0.38 4.13 15.21
N LYS A 243 0.54 5.07 14.93
CA LYS A 243 1.04 6.04 15.92
C LYS A 243 -0.08 6.97 16.39
N GLY A 244 -0.90 7.52 15.47
CA GLY A 244 -2.02 8.40 15.78
C GLY A 244 -3.09 7.71 16.63
N ILE A 245 -3.50 6.48 16.28
CA ILE A 245 -4.43 5.69 17.11
C ILE A 245 -3.86 5.46 18.51
N LYS A 246 -2.59 5.06 18.64
CA LYS A 246 -1.94 4.86 19.93
C LYS A 246 -1.94 6.14 20.78
N GLN A 247 -1.65 7.28 20.17
CA GLN A 247 -1.68 8.58 20.85
C GLN A 247 -3.09 8.93 21.34
N PHE A 248 -4.12 8.67 20.52
CA PHE A 248 -5.51 8.87 20.92
C PHE A 248 -5.91 7.96 22.08
N ILE A 249 -5.60 6.67 22.02
CA ILE A 249 -5.86 5.73 23.11
C ILE A 249 -5.15 6.20 24.41
N TRP A 250 -3.90 6.65 24.31
CA TRP A 250 -3.18 7.20 25.46
C TRP A 250 -3.81 8.47 26.02
N LEU A 251 -4.37 9.34 25.17
CA LEU A 251 -5.14 10.51 25.63
C LEU A 251 -6.35 10.08 26.47
N MET A 252 -7.10 9.09 25.97
CA MET A 252 -8.27 8.54 26.70
C MET A 252 -7.87 7.85 28.00
N ILE A 253 -6.80 7.07 28.03
CA ILE A 253 -6.29 6.41 29.24
C ILE A 253 -5.89 7.45 30.31
N LYS A 254 -5.18 8.52 29.93
CA LYS A 254 -4.82 9.60 30.87
C LYS A 254 -6.05 10.25 31.48
N PHE A 255 -7.08 10.47 30.68
CA PHE A 255 -8.32 11.03 31.14
C PHE A 255 -9.06 10.08 32.09
N MET A 256 -9.18 8.80 31.74
CA MET A 256 -9.75 7.77 32.61
C MET A 256 -9.02 7.65 33.98
N ALA A 257 -7.70 7.69 33.96
CA ALA A 257 -6.87 7.56 35.16
C ALA A 257 -7.12 8.65 36.19
N VAL A 258 -7.69 9.79 35.80
CA VAL A 258 -8.09 10.87 36.71
C VAL A 258 -9.57 10.76 37.09
N MET A 259 -10.43 10.55 36.11
CA MET A 259 -11.89 10.69 36.31
C MET A 259 -12.52 9.48 37.00
N VAL A 260 -12.08 8.26 36.70
CA VAL A 260 -12.66 7.03 37.29
C VAL A 260 -12.39 6.95 38.80
N PRO A 261 -11.14 7.18 39.29
CA PRO A 261 -10.90 7.30 40.74
C PRO A 261 -11.66 8.43 41.40
N ALA A 262 -11.83 9.58 40.71
CA ALA A 262 -12.63 10.68 41.25
C ALA A 262 -14.09 10.27 41.47
N VAL A 263 -14.73 9.63 40.48
CA VAL A 263 -16.09 9.10 40.59
C VAL A 263 -16.21 8.05 41.68
N PHE A 264 -15.26 7.14 41.80
CA PHE A 264 -15.22 6.13 42.85
C PHE A 264 -15.17 6.73 44.23
N LEU A 265 -14.21 7.66 44.46
CA LEU A 265 -14.04 8.30 45.76
C LEU A 265 -15.24 9.19 46.18
N ILE A 266 -15.77 9.97 45.23
CA ILE A 266 -16.94 10.83 45.50
C ILE A 266 -18.14 9.99 45.92
N ASN A 267 -18.48 8.93 45.15
CA ASN A 267 -19.60 8.07 45.48
C ASN A 267 -19.37 7.30 46.78
N GLY A 268 -18.17 6.73 46.98
CA GLY A 268 -17.86 6.00 48.23
C GLY A 268 -17.95 6.87 49.50
N LEU A 269 -17.43 8.11 49.41
CA LEU A 269 -17.44 9.05 50.57
C LEU A 269 -18.83 9.65 50.83
N ILE A 270 -19.59 9.98 49.78
CA ILE A 270 -20.89 10.65 49.94
C ILE A 270 -22.01 9.65 50.27
N LYS A 271 -22.00 8.48 49.61
CA LYS A 271 -23.11 7.49 49.74
C LYS A 271 -22.79 6.36 50.73
N GLY A 272 -21.54 6.17 51.12
CA GLY A 272 -21.11 5.19 52.10
C GLY A 272 -21.09 3.73 51.62
N ASP A 273 -21.56 3.41 50.41
CA ASP A 273 -21.51 2.09 49.81
C ASP A 273 -20.35 1.98 48.80
N TRP A 274 -19.25 1.43 49.27
CA TRP A 274 -18.03 1.27 48.50
C TRP A 274 -18.14 0.22 47.39
N LEU A 275 -19.00 -0.80 47.56
CA LEU A 275 -19.24 -1.83 46.56
C LEU A 275 -20.04 -1.26 45.41
N GLU A 276 -21.12 -0.56 45.68
CA GLU A 276 -21.91 0.11 44.66
C GLU A 276 -21.09 1.19 43.94
N ALA A 277 -20.29 1.96 44.67
CA ALA A 277 -19.36 2.94 44.10
C ALA A 277 -18.33 2.28 43.14
N LEU A 278 -17.80 1.10 43.50
CA LEU A 278 -16.87 0.35 42.62
C LEU A 278 -17.54 -0.16 41.35
N LEU A 279 -18.74 -0.75 41.47
CA LEU A 279 -19.51 -1.22 40.33
C LEU A 279 -19.86 -0.07 39.37
N PHE A 280 -20.26 1.07 39.94
CA PHE A 280 -20.57 2.27 39.17
C PHE A 280 -19.32 2.82 38.49
N ALA A 281 -18.20 3.00 39.17
CA ALA A 281 -16.95 3.49 38.63
C ALA A 281 -16.42 2.56 37.51
N THR A 282 -16.60 1.24 37.70
CA THR A 282 -16.23 0.25 36.68
C THR A 282 -17.09 0.37 35.43
N ALA A 283 -18.42 0.52 35.58
CA ALA A 283 -19.33 0.74 34.46
C ALA A 283 -18.99 2.03 33.70
N VAL A 284 -18.64 3.09 34.45
CA VAL A 284 -18.15 4.36 33.88
C VAL A 284 -16.85 4.19 33.12
N ALA A 285 -15.87 3.43 33.64
CA ALA A 285 -14.59 3.15 32.96
C ALA A 285 -14.81 2.40 31.64
N VAL A 286 -15.74 1.44 31.65
CA VAL A 286 -16.12 0.71 30.38
C VAL A 286 -16.69 1.69 29.38
N GLY A 287 -17.63 2.55 29.77
CA GLY A 287 -18.26 3.50 28.85
C GLY A 287 -17.32 4.55 28.27
N LEU A 288 -16.16 4.81 28.90
CA LEU A 288 -15.13 5.71 28.37
C LEU A 288 -14.22 5.06 27.34
N THR A 289 -14.21 3.74 27.29
CA THR A 289 -13.32 3.02 26.38
C THR A 289 -13.89 3.05 24.96
N PRO A 290 -13.16 3.53 23.93
CA PRO A 290 -13.67 3.55 22.56
C PRO A 290 -13.62 2.14 21.94
N GLU A 291 -14.54 1.27 22.36
CA GLU A 291 -14.58 -0.16 22.02
C GLU A 291 -14.68 -0.43 20.52
N MET A 292 -15.49 0.38 19.86
CA MET A 292 -15.77 0.20 18.43
C MET A 292 -14.71 0.78 17.52
N LEU A 293 -13.68 1.49 18.03
CA LEU A 293 -12.65 2.14 17.20
C LEU A 293 -11.90 1.16 16.27
N PRO A 294 -11.33 0.05 16.76
CA PRO A 294 -10.61 -0.88 15.87
C PRO A 294 -11.52 -1.47 14.80
N MET A 295 -12.75 -1.81 15.17
CA MET A 295 -13.74 -2.38 14.26
C MET A 295 -14.18 -1.35 13.20
N LEU A 296 -14.52 -0.12 13.61
CA LEU A 296 -14.92 0.93 12.68
C LEU A 296 -13.80 1.32 11.71
N VAL A 297 -12.55 1.35 12.17
CA VAL A 297 -11.38 1.52 11.31
C VAL A 297 -11.32 0.42 10.25
N THR A 298 -11.43 -0.84 10.67
CA THR A 298 -11.37 -1.98 9.74
C THR A 298 -12.51 -1.94 8.72
N ILE A 299 -13.74 -1.60 9.15
CA ILE A 299 -14.90 -1.45 8.25
C ILE A 299 -14.68 -0.31 7.24
N ASN A 300 -14.17 0.84 7.71
CA ASN A 300 -13.89 1.99 6.86
C ASN A 300 -12.85 1.63 5.80
N LEU A 301 -11.76 1.00 6.19
CA LEU A 301 -10.71 0.56 5.28
C LEU A 301 -11.23 -0.45 4.26
N ALA A 302 -12.01 -1.45 4.71
CA ALA A 302 -12.59 -2.45 3.81
C ALA A 302 -13.58 -1.83 2.81
N LYS A 303 -14.45 -0.91 3.26
CA LYS A 303 -15.35 -0.16 2.36
C LYS A 303 -14.58 0.73 1.39
N GLY A 304 -13.55 1.42 1.87
CA GLY A 304 -12.66 2.21 1.03
C GLY A 304 -11.98 1.37 -0.05
N ALA A 305 -11.45 0.20 0.32
CA ALA A 305 -10.85 -0.74 -0.63
C ALA A 305 -11.84 -1.21 -1.71
N ILE A 306 -13.10 -1.52 -1.32
CA ILE A 306 -14.15 -1.89 -2.27
C ILE A 306 -14.50 -0.70 -3.20
N ALA A 307 -14.61 0.51 -2.66
CA ALA A 307 -14.88 1.71 -3.45
C ALA A 307 -13.75 2.00 -4.45
N MET A 308 -12.49 1.87 -4.01
CA MET A 308 -11.30 2.01 -4.85
C MET A 308 -11.24 0.94 -5.94
N SER A 309 -11.54 -0.32 -5.61
CA SER A 309 -11.57 -1.42 -6.59
C SER A 309 -12.55 -1.17 -7.74
N ARG A 310 -13.73 -0.59 -7.45
CA ARG A 310 -14.70 -0.18 -8.49
C ARG A 310 -14.15 0.92 -9.41
N LYS A 311 -13.15 1.66 -8.95
CA LYS A 311 -12.44 2.71 -9.67
C LYS A 311 -11.08 2.24 -10.21
N ARG A 312 -10.90 0.93 -10.40
CA ARG A 312 -9.68 0.32 -10.94
C ARG A 312 -8.44 0.47 -10.06
N VAL A 313 -8.60 0.72 -8.76
CA VAL A 313 -7.51 0.80 -7.76
C VAL A 313 -7.63 -0.40 -6.82
N ILE A 314 -6.72 -1.34 -6.91
CA ILE A 314 -6.68 -2.53 -6.04
C ILE A 314 -5.73 -2.28 -4.87
N VAL A 315 -6.22 -2.46 -3.67
CA VAL A 315 -5.46 -2.27 -2.44
C VAL A 315 -5.01 -3.63 -1.90
N LYS A 316 -3.71 -3.87 -1.87
CA LYS A 316 -3.10 -5.08 -1.29
C LYS A 316 -2.99 -4.97 0.23
N ARG A 317 -2.67 -3.78 0.76
CA ARG A 317 -2.57 -3.49 2.20
C ARG A 317 -3.56 -2.40 2.59
N LEU A 318 -4.54 -2.73 3.42
CA LEU A 318 -5.63 -1.82 3.77
C LEU A 318 -5.15 -0.52 4.43
N ASN A 319 -4.10 -0.58 5.26
CA ASN A 319 -3.56 0.59 5.95
C ASN A 319 -3.01 1.66 4.99
N SER A 320 -2.60 1.27 3.78
CA SER A 320 -2.09 2.20 2.76
C SER A 320 -3.15 3.16 2.22
N ILE A 321 -4.44 2.82 2.37
CA ILE A 321 -5.55 3.70 1.98
C ILE A 321 -5.47 5.06 2.67
N GLN A 322 -5.10 5.06 3.94
CA GLN A 322 -5.04 6.29 4.74
C GLN A 322 -3.82 7.13 4.38
N ASN A 323 -2.67 6.46 4.20
CA ASN A 323 -1.46 7.15 3.76
C ASN A 323 -1.68 7.75 2.37
N LEU A 324 -2.40 7.04 1.46
CA LEU A 324 -2.80 7.59 0.15
C LEU A 324 -3.65 8.85 0.29
N GLY A 325 -4.58 8.88 1.25
CA GLY A 325 -5.39 10.06 1.54
C GLY A 325 -4.60 11.22 2.17
N ALA A 326 -3.56 10.90 2.95
CA ALA A 326 -2.68 11.86 3.60
C ALA A 326 -1.50 12.31 2.70
N MET A 327 -1.29 11.66 1.57
CA MET A 327 -0.18 11.92 0.66
C MET A 327 -0.20 13.36 0.16
N ASP A 328 0.94 14.04 0.33
CA ASP A 328 1.18 15.42 -0.12
C ASP A 328 2.30 15.52 -1.17
N VAL A 329 3.13 14.47 -1.30
CA VAL A 329 4.13 14.34 -2.35
C VAL A 329 3.97 13.00 -3.06
N LEU A 330 3.83 13.04 -4.40
CA LEU A 330 3.88 11.87 -5.26
C LEU A 330 5.18 11.89 -6.06
N CYS A 331 6.06 10.95 -5.79
CA CYS A 331 7.23 10.68 -6.61
C CYS A 331 6.87 9.63 -7.67
N THR A 332 7.29 9.82 -8.91
CA THR A 332 7.01 8.86 -9.98
C THR A 332 8.17 8.78 -10.95
N ASP A 333 8.36 7.61 -11.58
CA ASP A 333 9.23 7.52 -12.74
C ASP A 333 8.57 8.24 -13.94
N LYS A 334 9.36 8.62 -14.94
CA LYS A 334 8.92 9.25 -16.18
C LYS A 334 8.34 8.21 -17.14
N THR A 335 9.15 7.18 -17.44
CA THR A 335 8.90 6.20 -18.50
C THR A 335 7.75 5.27 -18.11
N GLY A 336 6.83 5.01 -19.05
CA GLY A 336 5.67 4.15 -18.83
C GLY A 336 4.58 4.77 -17.94
N THR A 337 4.90 5.78 -17.13
CA THR A 337 3.97 6.48 -16.23
C THR A 337 3.43 7.78 -16.82
N LEU A 338 4.32 8.71 -17.17
CA LEU A 338 3.96 9.98 -17.81
C LEU A 338 3.89 9.86 -19.32
N THR A 339 4.66 8.92 -19.88
CA THR A 339 4.75 8.64 -21.31
C THR A 339 3.93 7.42 -21.70
N GLN A 340 3.63 7.30 -23.00
CA GLN A 340 2.91 6.15 -23.54
C GLN A 340 3.75 4.88 -23.40
N ASP A 341 3.08 3.72 -23.36
CA ASP A 341 3.76 2.42 -23.37
C ASP A 341 4.27 2.03 -24.77
N GLU A 342 4.10 2.90 -25.73
CA GLU A 342 4.51 2.72 -27.11
C GLU A 342 5.60 3.74 -27.43
N ILE A 343 6.78 3.23 -27.75
CA ILE A 343 7.91 4.02 -28.22
C ILE A 343 7.89 3.97 -29.74
N ILE A 344 8.06 5.13 -30.39
CA ILE A 344 8.09 5.25 -31.83
C ILE A 344 9.52 5.49 -32.28
N LEU A 345 10.00 4.71 -33.24
CA LEU A 345 11.24 5.00 -33.94
C LEU A 345 10.99 6.16 -34.90
N GLU A 346 11.65 7.31 -34.68
CA GLU A 346 11.43 8.53 -35.43
C GLU A 346 12.59 8.86 -36.38
N ARG A 347 13.85 8.66 -35.92
CA ARG A 347 15.02 8.94 -36.73
C ARG A 347 16.10 7.87 -36.59
N TYR A 348 16.83 7.62 -37.65
CA TYR A 348 18.02 6.78 -37.68
C TYR A 348 19.10 7.49 -38.53
N VAL A 349 20.18 7.92 -37.85
CA VAL A 349 21.12 8.88 -38.42
C VAL A 349 22.56 8.41 -38.24
N ASP A 350 23.40 8.78 -39.20
CA ASP A 350 24.85 8.69 -39.10
C ASP A 350 25.40 9.73 -38.09
N ILE A 351 26.69 9.77 -37.88
CA ILE A 351 27.35 10.73 -36.99
C ILE A 351 27.29 12.20 -37.47
N ALA A 352 26.98 12.42 -38.75
CA ALA A 352 26.78 13.75 -39.30
C ALA A 352 25.31 14.24 -39.20
N GLY A 353 24.39 13.40 -38.71
CA GLY A 353 22.97 13.70 -38.57
C GLY A 353 22.13 13.41 -39.79
N ASN A 354 22.70 12.75 -40.84
CA ASN A 354 21.99 12.34 -42.04
C ASN A 354 21.29 11.00 -41.80
N GLU A 355 20.12 10.80 -42.39
CA GLU A 355 19.45 9.49 -42.36
C GLU A 355 20.31 8.42 -43.08
N ASP A 356 20.52 7.28 -42.40
CA ASP A 356 21.35 6.16 -42.89
C ASP A 356 20.67 4.82 -42.59
N GLU A 357 20.19 4.17 -43.64
CA GLU A 357 19.54 2.85 -43.57
C GLU A 357 20.46 1.78 -42.94
N THR A 358 21.80 1.91 -43.05
CA THR A 358 22.75 0.96 -42.48
C THR A 358 22.65 0.93 -40.94
N VAL A 359 22.43 2.08 -40.31
CA VAL A 359 22.22 2.19 -38.86
C VAL A 359 20.96 1.43 -38.46
N LEU A 360 19.90 1.59 -39.25
CA LEU A 360 18.61 0.94 -39.02
C LEU A 360 18.72 -0.58 -39.24
N GLU A 361 19.45 -1.04 -40.23
CA GLU A 361 19.68 -2.47 -40.52
C GLU A 361 20.36 -3.17 -39.34
N TYR A 362 21.46 -2.60 -38.82
CA TYR A 362 22.16 -3.17 -37.66
C TYR A 362 21.31 -3.12 -36.38
N ALA A 363 20.56 -2.04 -36.15
CA ALA A 363 19.64 -1.96 -35.05
C ALA A 363 18.56 -3.05 -35.13
N TYR A 364 18.03 -3.29 -36.31
CA TYR A 364 17.05 -4.34 -36.58
C TYR A 364 17.62 -5.74 -36.34
N LEU A 365 18.79 -6.06 -36.92
CA LEU A 365 19.44 -7.36 -36.73
C LEU A 365 19.67 -7.65 -35.25
N ASN A 366 20.13 -6.66 -34.48
CA ASN A 366 20.31 -6.80 -33.04
C ASN A 366 18.99 -7.05 -32.33
N SER A 367 17.92 -6.28 -32.62
CA SER A 367 16.59 -6.47 -32.00
C SER A 367 15.90 -7.76 -32.44
N HIS A 368 16.18 -8.24 -33.68
CA HIS A 368 15.57 -9.46 -34.21
C HIS A 368 16.14 -10.72 -33.57
N TYR A 369 17.47 -10.82 -33.50
CA TYR A 369 18.17 -11.99 -32.98
C TYR A 369 18.35 -12.06 -31.47
N GLN A 370 18.03 -10.99 -30.75
CA GLN A 370 18.01 -10.96 -29.31
C GLN A 370 17.04 -12.00 -28.76
N SER A 371 17.49 -12.80 -27.78
CA SER A 371 16.66 -13.72 -27.00
C SER A 371 16.01 -13.02 -25.80
N GLY A 372 14.84 -13.49 -25.34
CA GLY A 372 14.15 -12.96 -24.17
C GLY A 372 13.09 -11.93 -24.48
N LEU A 373 12.64 -11.23 -23.44
CA LEU A 373 11.64 -10.15 -23.55
C LEU A 373 12.22 -8.96 -24.31
N LYS A 374 11.66 -8.71 -25.49
CA LYS A 374 11.99 -7.51 -26.26
C LYS A 374 11.49 -6.27 -25.54
N ASN A 375 12.37 -5.33 -25.27
CA ASN A 375 11.98 -4.06 -24.70
C ASN A 375 11.21 -3.18 -25.69
N LEU A 376 10.59 -2.11 -25.24
CA LEU A 376 9.79 -1.22 -26.09
C LEU A 376 10.59 -0.62 -27.26
N LEU A 377 11.89 -0.37 -27.09
CA LEU A 377 12.78 0.13 -28.15
C LEU A 377 13.00 -0.92 -29.23
N ASP A 378 13.18 -2.19 -28.84
CA ASP A 378 13.29 -3.31 -29.78
C ASP A 378 12.01 -3.50 -30.57
N VAL A 379 10.86 -3.41 -29.89
CA VAL A 379 9.55 -3.49 -30.53
C VAL A 379 9.35 -2.34 -31.54
N ALA A 380 9.78 -1.12 -31.19
CA ALA A 380 9.72 0.03 -32.06
C ALA A 380 10.55 -0.16 -33.33
N VAL A 381 11.78 -0.67 -33.21
CA VAL A 381 12.66 -0.99 -34.34
C VAL A 381 12.01 -2.07 -35.23
N LEU A 382 11.48 -3.13 -34.64
CA LEU A 382 10.88 -4.25 -35.38
C LEU A 382 9.54 -3.90 -36.04
N LYS A 383 8.80 -2.92 -35.50
CA LYS A 383 7.53 -2.44 -36.10
C LYS A 383 7.72 -1.42 -37.23
N HIS A 384 8.92 -0.92 -37.42
CA HIS A 384 9.17 0.09 -38.44
C HIS A 384 8.93 -0.50 -39.86
N VAL A 385 7.94 0.02 -40.57
CA VAL A 385 7.31 -0.60 -41.75
C VAL A 385 8.26 -0.72 -42.93
N ASP A 386 9.20 0.23 -43.09
CA ASP A 386 10.07 0.28 -44.28
C ASP A 386 11.11 -0.86 -44.32
N ILE A 387 11.40 -1.46 -43.18
CA ILE A 387 12.34 -2.57 -43.06
C ILE A 387 11.73 -3.89 -43.56
N HIS A 388 10.45 -4.13 -43.33
CA HIS A 388 9.83 -5.42 -43.67
C HIS A 388 9.83 -5.72 -45.17
N GLN A 389 9.82 -4.72 -46.04
CA GLN A 389 9.85 -4.90 -47.50
C GLN A 389 11.26 -5.16 -48.03
N LYS A 390 12.32 -4.64 -47.37
CA LYS A 390 13.72 -4.81 -47.79
C LYS A 390 14.41 -6.00 -47.14
N LEU A 391 13.99 -6.44 -45.97
CA LEU A 391 14.63 -7.46 -45.13
C LEU A 391 14.21 -8.93 -45.45
N HIS A 392 13.46 -9.19 -46.51
CA HIS A 392 13.51 -10.53 -47.13
C HIS A 392 14.95 -10.94 -47.48
N GLN A 393 15.90 -10.00 -47.47
CA GLN A 393 17.35 -10.24 -47.53
C GLN A 393 17.97 -10.64 -46.18
N ALA A 394 17.32 -10.46 -45.03
CA ALA A 394 17.81 -10.90 -43.70
C ALA A 394 17.83 -12.43 -43.53
N ALA A 395 17.27 -13.19 -44.46
CA ALA A 395 17.54 -14.63 -44.63
C ALA A 395 19.02 -14.97 -44.85
N ALA A 396 19.87 -13.97 -45.02
CA ALA A 396 21.32 -14.12 -45.25
C ALA A 396 22.16 -14.13 -43.95
N PHE A 397 21.56 -13.82 -42.76
CA PHE A 397 22.32 -13.80 -41.49
C PHE A 397 21.93 -14.99 -40.62
N GLU A 398 22.90 -15.58 -39.93
CA GLU A 398 22.72 -16.65 -38.96
C GLU A 398 23.21 -16.15 -37.59
N LYS A 399 22.36 -16.28 -36.55
CA LYS A 399 22.76 -15.98 -35.18
C LYS A 399 23.77 -16.98 -34.66
N LEU A 400 24.90 -16.50 -34.13
CA LEU A 400 25.92 -17.32 -33.52
C LEU A 400 25.86 -17.26 -32.00
N ASP A 401 25.77 -16.04 -31.40
CA ASP A 401 25.78 -15.83 -29.98
C ASP A 401 25.14 -14.49 -29.60
N GLU A 402 24.93 -14.24 -28.31
CA GLU A 402 24.49 -12.93 -27.81
C GLU A 402 25.12 -12.63 -26.45
N ILE A 403 25.35 -11.35 -26.17
CA ILE A 403 25.71 -10.83 -24.86
C ILE A 403 24.51 -10.05 -24.37
N PRO A 404 23.73 -10.59 -23.36
CA PRO A 404 22.47 -10.01 -22.91
C PRO A 404 22.64 -8.59 -22.36
N PHE A 405 21.51 -7.86 -22.29
CA PHE A 405 21.47 -6.53 -21.69
C PHE A 405 21.77 -6.58 -20.19
N ASP A 406 22.58 -5.65 -19.74
CA ASP A 406 22.90 -5.41 -18.33
C ASP A 406 22.68 -3.94 -17.96
N PHE A 407 22.00 -3.71 -16.84
CA PHE A 407 21.68 -2.35 -16.35
C PHE A 407 22.91 -1.54 -15.94
N GLN A 408 24.02 -2.17 -15.58
CA GLN A 408 25.28 -1.46 -15.29
C GLN A 408 25.99 -1.06 -16.55
N ARG A 409 26.10 -1.97 -17.52
CA ARG A 409 26.75 -1.73 -18.83
C ARG A 409 25.87 -0.92 -19.78
N ARG A 410 24.56 -0.90 -19.61
CA ARG A 410 23.56 -0.22 -20.44
C ARG A 410 23.68 -0.51 -21.92
N ARG A 411 24.13 -1.71 -22.30
CA ARG A 411 24.32 -2.16 -23.69
C ARG A 411 24.12 -3.65 -23.79
N MET A 412 23.93 -4.09 -25.03
CA MET A 412 23.79 -5.49 -25.41
C MET A 412 24.38 -5.73 -26.78
N SER A 413 24.79 -6.97 -27.05
CA SER A 413 25.36 -7.34 -28.31
C SER A 413 24.77 -8.63 -28.85
N VAL A 414 24.67 -8.73 -30.19
CA VAL A 414 24.34 -9.95 -30.90
C VAL A 414 25.46 -10.22 -31.91
N VAL A 415 25.88 -11.47 -32.06
CA VAL A 415 26.87 -11.89 -33.06
C VAL A 415 26.16 -12.67 -34.15
N VAL A 416 26.32 -12.18 -35.39
CA VAL A 416 25.73 -12.79 -36.58
C VAL A 416 26.78 -13.16 -37.59
N LYS A 417 26.56 -14.25 -38.29
CA LYS A 417 27.36 -14.65 -39.46
C LYS A 417 26.70 -14.08 -40.72
N GLN A 418 27.45 -13.27 -41.48
CA GLN A 418 26.98 -12.68 -42.72
C GLN A 418 27.27 -13.59 -43.94
N ASN A 419 28.44 -14.23 -43.94
CA ASN A 419 28.88 -15.14 -44.97
C ASN A 419 29.98 -16.07 -44.44
N GLU A 420 30.54 -16.94 -45.29
CA GLU A 420 31.59 -17.88 -44.89
C GLU A 420 32.93 -17.23 -44.48
N ALA A 421 33.09 -15.89 -44.61
CA ALA A 421 34.32 -15.18 -44.32
C ALA A 421 34.21 -14.20 -43.13
N LEU A 422 33.01 -13.74 -42.78
CA LEU A 422 32.81 -12.62 -41.88
C LEU A 422 31.71 -12.88 -40.84
N GLN A 423 32.05 -12.63 -39.58
CA GLN A 423 31.11 -12.51 -38.46
C GLN A 423 31.04 -11.04 -38.01
N ILE A 424 29.86 -10.60 -37.56
CA ILE A 424 29.65 -9.22 -37.09
C ILE A 424 29.07 -9.26 -35.71
N LEU A 425 29.79 -8.65 -34.75
CA LEU A 425 29.22 -8.33 -33.45
C LEU A 425 28.55 -6.96 -33.55
N ILE A 426 27.24 -6.91 -33.30
CA ILE A 426 26.41 -5.70 -33.36
C ILE A 426 26.02 -5.33 -31.93
N CYS A 427 26.57 -4.21 -31.44
CA CYS A 427 26.32 -3.69 -30.10
C CYS A 427 25.44 -2.46 -30.16
N LYS A 428 24.36 -2.43 -29.32
CA LYS A 428 23.52 -1.24 -29.15
C LYS A 428 23.37 -0.91 -27.69
N GLY A 429 23.26 0.39 -27.35
CA GLY A 429 23.13 0.83 -25.97
C GLY A 429 23.16 2.34 -25.78
N ALA A 430 23.28 2.75 -24.52
CA ALA A 430 23.40 4.18 -24.14
C ALA A 430 24.59 4.82 -24.86
N VAL A 431 24.42 6.04 -25.36
CA VAL A 431 25.39 6.75 -26.20
C VAL A 431 26.75 6.85 -25.52
N GLU A 432 26.78 7.24 -24.26
CA GLU A 432 28.00 7.39 -23.47
C GLU A 432 28.77 6.06 -23.33
N GLU A 433 28.01 4.97 -23.07
CA GLU A 433 28.60 3.64 -22.86
C GLU A 433 29.15 3.02 -24.16
N ILE A 434 28.42 3.18 -25.26
CA ILE A 434 28.89 2.73 -26.59
C ILE A 434 30.10 3.56 -27.04
N ALA A 435 30.04 4.89 -26.87
CA ALA A 435 31.16 5.77 -27.24
C ALA A 435 32.45 5.42 -26.48
N SER A 436 32.37 4.97 -25.22
CA SER A 436 33.50 4.53 -24.43
C SER A 436 34.18 3.28 -24.99
N CYS A 437 33.44 2.43 -25.71
CA CYS A 437 33.96 1.19 -26.30
C CYS A 437 34.39 1.33 -27.76
N CYS A 438 34.10 2.50 -28.39
CA CYS A 438 34.43 2.76 -29.79
C CYS A 438 35.81 3.42 -29.96
N THR A 439 36.54 2.93 -30.92
CA THR A 439 37.83 3.55 -31.34
C THR A 439 37.76 4.10 -32.77
N LYS A 440 36.75 3.69 -33.51
CA LYS A 440 36.53 4.03 -34.92
C LYS A 440 35.09 4.49 -35.13
N VAL A 441 34.83 5.11 -36.26
CA VAL A 441 33.53 5.62 -36.67
C VAL A 441 33.35 5.45 -38.17
N VAL A 442 32.10 5.23 -38.60
CA VAL A 442 31.71 5.27 -40.00
C VAL A 442 31.31 6.70 -40.34
N LEU A 443 31.94 7.30 -41.33
CA LEU A 443 31.57 8.60 -41.90
C LEU A 443 31.53 8.52 -43.41
N ASN A 444 30.42 8.83 -44.04
CA ASN A 444 30.23 8.71 -45.48
C ASN A 444 30.62 7.33 -46.07
N GLY A 445 30.28 6.25 -45.35
CA GLY A 445 30.60 4.86 -45.75
C GLY A 445 32.07 4.43 -45.54
N GLN A 446 32.93 5.29 -44.95
CA GLN A 446 34.32 4.96 -44.70
C GLN A 446 34.61 4.87 -43.18
N VAL A 447 35.32 3.82 -42.79
CA VAL A 447 35.77 3.61 -41.41
C VAL A 447 37.01 4.44 -41.13
N GLN A 448 36.98 5.31 -40.12
CA GLN A 448 38.13 6.12 -39.71
C GLN A 448 38.27 6.17 -38.19
N ALA A 449 39.43 6.54 -37.70
CA ALA A 449 39.68 6.70 -36.26
C ALA A 449 38.90 7.89 -35.72
N ILE A 450 38.42 7.82 -34.47
CA ILE A 450 37.73 8.93 -33.80
C ILE A 450 38.78 10.02 -33.49
N THR A 451 38.57 11.23 -34.05
CA THR A 451 39.35 12.43 -33.73
C THR A 451 38.62 13.27 -32.67
N PRO A 452 39.31 14.22 -31.98
CA PRO A 452 38.67 15.12 -31.02
C PRO A 452 37.54 15.94 -31.66
N GLU A 453 37.66 16.35 -32.93
CA GLU A 453 36.63 17.09 -33.64
C GLU A 453 35.36 16.25 -33.86
N LEU A 454 35.57 14.99 -34.31
CA LEU A 454 34.49 14.04 -34.51
C LEU A 454 33.78 13.72 -33.18
N LYS A 455 34.53 13.64 -32.06
CA LYS A 455 33.93 13.45 -30.76
C LYS A 455 33.08 14.64 -30.35
N THR A 456 33.50 15.88 -30.54
CA THR A 456 32.70 17.07 -30.28
C THR A 456 31.46 17.11 -31.18
N GLN A 457 31.57 16.71 -32.45
CA GLN A 457 30.42 16.61 -33.34
C GLN A 457 29.36 15.58 -32.85
N GLN A 458 29.82 14.38 -32.39
CA GLN A 458 28.96 13.36 -31.81
C GLN A 458 28.24 13.87 -30.56
N GLU A 459 28.95 14.54 -29.65
CA GLU A 459 28.37 15.14 -28.45
C GLU A 459 27.33 16.20 -28.78
N SER A 460 27.61 17.03 -29.78
CA SER A 460 26.67 18.08 -30.24
C SER A 460 25.42 17.47 -30.86
N LEU A 461 25.54 16.48 -31.74
CA LEU A 461 24.39 15.80 -32.36
C LEU A 461 23.53 15.09 -31.30
N PHE A 462 24.17 14.41 -30.33
CA PHE A 462 23.46 13.76 -29.22
C PHE A 462 22.71 14.79 -28.36
N ALA A 463 23.33 15.93 -28.06
CA ALA A 463 22.70 17.00 -27.31
C ALA A 463 21.50 17.60 -28.10
N GLU A 464 21.62 17.80 -29.39
CA GLU A 464 20.54 18.28 -30.26
C GLU A 464 19.34 17.31 -30.26
N LEU A 465 19.58 16.03 -30.58
CA LEU A 465 18.51 15.02 -30.61
C LEU A 465 17.86 14.86 -29.24
N SER A 466 18.65 14.92 -28.15
CA SER A 466 18.12 14.83 -26.80
C SER A 466 17.32 16.07 -26.40
N SER A 467 17.72 17.29 -26.84
CA SER A 467 16.97 18.52 -26.56
C SER A 467 15.64 18.59 -27.28
N ASP A 468 15.53 17.91 -28.45
CA ASP A 468 14.27 17.71 -29.17
C ASP A 468 13.33 16.71 -28.49
N GLY A 469 13.78 16.03 -27.43
CA GLY A 469 12.99 15.08 -26.65
C GLY A 469 13.16 13.62 -27.09
N PHE A 470 14.10 13.33 -28.00
CA PHE A 470 14.35 11.95 -28.44
C PHE A 470 15.18 11.17 -27.42
N ARG A 471 14.81 9.94 -27.20
CA ARG A 471 15.65 8.94 -26.54
C ARG A 471 16.58 8.35 -27.57
N VAL A 472 17.88 8.60 -27.43
CA VAL A 472 18.89 8.24 -28.41
C VAL A 472 19.67 7.01 -27.96
N ILE A 473 19.81 6.04 -28.85
CA ILE A 473 20.65 4.85 -28.68
C ILE A 473 21.72 4.84 -29.75
N ALA A 474 22.95 4.53 -29.38
CA ALA A 474 24.04 4.32 -30.31
C ALA A 474 24.08 2.87 -30.80
N VAL A 475 24.47 2.71 -32.06
CA VAL A 475 24.70 1.42 -32.72
C VAL A 475 26.15 1.36 -33.17
N ALA A 476 26.86 0.33 -32.75
CA ALA A 476 28.24 0.08 -33.12
C ALA A 476 28.45 -1.37 -33.53
N ILE A 477 29.47 -1.60 -34.37
CA ILE A 477 29.78 -2.93 -34.85
C ILE A 477 31.24 -3.28 -34.67
N LYS A 478 31.53 -4.57 -34.70
CA LYS A 478 32.89 -5.11 -34.82
C LYS A 478 32.90 -6.24 -35.84
N GLU A 479 33.62 -6.05 -36.90
CA GLU A 479 33.84 -7.08 -37.90
C GLU A 479 34.93 -8.06 -37.40
N ILE A 480 34.63 -9.35 -37.43
CA ILE A 480 35.51 -10.43 -36.97
C ILE A 480 35.71 -11.39 -38.15
N ALA A 481 36.92 -11.39 -38.73
CA ALA A 481 37.27 -12.38 -39.75
C ALA A 481 37.19 -13.79 -39.14
N ILE A 482 36.65 -14.77 -39.85
CA ILE A 482 36.48 -16.15 -39.32
C ILE A 482 37.81 -16.77 -38.89
N ALA A 483 38.94 -16.40 -39.57
CA ALA A 483 40.25 -16.81 -39.11
C ALA A 483 40.64 -16.35 -37.71
N ASN A 484 39.99 -15.31 -37.20
CA ASN A 484 40.20 -14.71 -35.85
C ASN A 484 38.97 -14.93 -34.92
N ALA A 485 37.95 -15.66 -35.38
CA ALA A 485 36.75 -15.95 -34.64
C ALA A 485 37.01 -16.94 -33.47
N ASN A 486 36.21 -16.84 -32.40
CA ASN A 486 36.30 -17.78 -31.31
C ASN A 486 35.92 -19.19 -31.81
N PRO A 487 36.76 -20.23 -31.58
CA PRO A 487 36.51 -21.59 -32.08
C PRO A 487 35.17 -22.20 -31.63
N ASN A 488 34.66 -21.75 -30.49
CA ASN A 488 33.41 -22.23 -29.94
C ASN A 488 32.21 -21.30 -30.23
N ASN A 489 32.39 -20.26 -31.06
CA ASN A 489 31.38 -19.21 -31.29
C ASN A 489 30.79 -18.60 -29.99
N HIS A 490 31.53 -18.59 -28.87
CA HIS A 490 31.11 -18.03 -27.60
C HIS A 490 31.82 -16.70 -27.35
N TYR A 491 31.02 -15.63 -27.18
CA TYR A 491 31.46 -14.27 -26.99
C TYR A 491 31.09 -13.76 -25.62
N THR A 492 31.92 -12.90 -25.04
CA THR A 492 31.78 -12.38 -23.68
C THR A 492 31.81 -10.87 -23.65
N VAL A 493 31.55 -10.26 -22.50
CA VAL A 493 31.63 -8.81 -22.27
C VAL A 493 32.99 -8.21 -22.72
N ALA A 494 34.08 -8.97 -22.64
CA ALA A 494 35.42 -8.52 -23.07
C ALA A 494 35.48 -8.24 -24.57
N ASP A 495 34.64 -8.90 -25.37
CA ASP A 495 34.60 -8.72 -26.82
C ASP A 495 33.94 -7.42 -27.27
N GLU A 496 33.17 -6.77 -26.38
CA GLU A 496 32.58 -5.45 -26.55
C GLU A 496 33.61 -4.32 -26.43
N SER A 497 34.71 -4.42 -27.16
CA SER A 497 35.82 -3.45 -27.15
C SER A 497 36.31 -3.20 -28.55
N ASN A 498 36.95 -2.02 -28.79
CA ASN A 498 37.43 -1.58 -30.08
C ASN A 498 36.35 -1.60 -31.19
N LEU A 499 35.15 -1.14 -30.83
CA LEU A 499 34.01 -1.08 -31.71
C LEU A 499 34.14 0.08 -32.71
N THR A 500 33.39 -0.01 -33.82
CA THR A 500 33.19 1.05 -34.79
C THR A 500 31.78 1.61 -34.65
N LEU A 501 31.63 2.87 -34.26
CA LEU A 501 30.36 3.54 -34.19
C LEU A 501 29.78 3.74 -35.59
N VAL A 502 28.56 3.27 -35.81
CA VAL A 502 27.84 3.42 -37.08
C VAL A 502 26.95 4.66 -37.07
N GLY A 503 26.16 4.84 -35.99
CA GLY A 503 25.27 5.99 -35.88
C GLY A 503 24.32 5.88 -34.67
N TYR A 504 23.21 6.60 -34.77
CA TYR A 504 22.22 6.74 -33.70
C TYR A 504 20.82 6.41 -34.19
N VAL A 505 20.06 5.79 -33.31
CA VAL A 505 18.64 5.54 -33.48
C VAL A 505 17.91 6.39 -32.43
N ALA A 506 17.01 7.26 -32.88
CA ALA A 506 16.30 8.20 -32.05
C ALA A 506 14.81 7.84 -31.94
N PHE A 507 14.36 7.68 -30.74
CA PHE A 507 13.00 7.25 -30.39
C PHE A 507 12.24 8.39 -29.75
N LEU A 508 10.98 8.53 -30.14
CA LEU A 508 10.02 9.39 -29.46
C LEU A 508 9.29 8.58 -28.39
N ASP A 509 9.27 9.12 -27.16
CA ASP A 509 8.52 8.61 -26.02
C ASP A 509 7.40 9.62 -25.71
N PRO A 510 6.28 9.59 -26.45
CA PRO A 510 5.28 10.63 -26.38
C PRO A 510 4.59 10.67 -25.02
N PRO A 511 4.34 11.84 -24.43
CA PRO A 511 3.59 11.94 -23.20
C PRO A 511 2.15 11.45 -23.39
N LYS A 512 1.57 10.88 -22.34
CA LYS A 512 0.15 10.50 -22.34
C LYS A 512 -0.73 11.76 -22.32
N ASP A 513 -1.77 11.78 -23.12
CA ASP A 513 -2.76 12.88 -23.11
C ASP A 513 -3.37 13.09 -21.71
N SER A 514 -3.49 12.02 -20.93
CA SER A 514 -4.00 12.06 -19.57
C SER A 514 -3.02 12.60 -18.51
N ALA A 515 -1.71 12.71 -18.82
CA ALA A 515 -0.71 13.06 -17.82
C ALA A 515 -0.85 14.50 -17.33
N ARG A 516 -0.96 15.46 -18.27
CA ARG A 516 -1.10 16.88 -17.93
C ARG A 516 -2.37 17.18 -17.12
N PRO A 517 -3.57 16.72 -17.50
CA PRO A 517 -4.77 16.87 -16.68
C PRO A 517 -4.63 16.21 -15.29
N ALA A 518 -4.04 15.03 -15.22
CA ALA A 518 -3.88 14.32 -13.96
C ALA A 518 -2.96 15.03 -12.97
N ILE A 519 -1.85 15.60 -13.45
CA ILE A 519 -0.92 16.40 -12.63
C ILE A 519 -1.62 17.65 -12.12
N ALA A 520 -2.37 18.36 -12.96
CA ALA A 520 -3.14 19.53 -12.56
C ALA A 520 -4.18 19.20 -11.48
N GLU A 521 -4.88 18.08 -11.63
CA GLU A 521 -5.87 17.61 -10.66
C GLU A 521 -5.23 17.19 -9.32
N LEU A 522 -4.05 16.53 -9.35
CA LEU A 522 -3.30 16.20 -8.13
C LEU A 522 -2.81 17.46 -7.42
N HIS A 523 -2.31 18.45 -8.15
CA HIS A 523 -1.93 19.75 -7.59
C HIS A 523 -3.13 20.47 -6.96
N ALA A 524 -4.30 20.43 -7.59
CA ALA A 524 -5.54 20.99 -7.04
C ALA A 524 -5.96 20.30 -5.73
N LEU A 525 -5.54 19.05 -5.53
CA LEU A 525 -5.70 18.30 -4.28
C LEU A 525 -4.53 18.51 -3.29
N GLY A 526 -3.60 19.44 -3.55
CA GLY A 526 -2.45 19.71 -2.69
C GLY A 526 -1.38 18.61 -2.72
N VAL A 527 -1.34 17.78 -3.77
CA VAL A 527 -0.30 16.76 -3.96
C VAL A 527 0.75 17.29 -4.92
N LYS A 528 1.98 17.44 -4.46
CA LYS A 528 3.13 17.86 -5.29
C LYS A 528 3.65 16.65 -6.05
N VAL A 529 3.77 16.75 -7.37
CA VAL A 529 4.33 15.68 -8.21
C VAL A 529 5.81 15.93 -8.43
N LYS A 530 6.65 14.93 -8.15
CA LYS A 530 8.10 14.95 -8.36
C LYS A 530 8.51 13.77 -9.26
N ILE A 531 9.37 14.04 -10.22
CA ILE A 531 9.84 13.06 -11.19
C ILE A 531 11.21 12.57 -10.79
N LEU A 532 11.37 11.25 -10.59
CA LEU A 532 12.62 10.58 -10.24
C LEU A 532 12.95 9.56 -11.33
N THR A 533 13.77 9.93 -12.31
CA THR A 533 14.03 9.08 -13.46
C THR A 533 15.53 8.76 -13.68
N GLY A 534 15.80 7.59 -14.25
CA GLY A 534 17.14 7.21 -14.73
C GLY A 534 17.51 7.87 -16.08
N ASP A 535 16.57 8.51 -16.74
CA ASP A 535 16.77 9.10 -18.08
C ASP A 535 17.62 10.37 -18.06
N ASN A 536 18.05 10.76 -19.27
CA ASN A 536 18.85 11.96 -19.49
C ASN A 536 18.06 13.24 -19.10
N GLU A 537 18.80 14.23 -18.58
CA GLU A 537 18.25 15.52 -18.14
C GLU A 537 17.48 16.25 -19.25
N LEU A 538 18.02 16.32 -20.47
CA LEU A 538 17.43 17.10 -21.58
C LEU A 538 16.07 16.52 -21.99
N VAL A 539 16.00 15.20 -22.21
CA VAL A 539 14.75 14.49 -22.53
C VAL A 539 13.74 14.66 -21.41
N THR A 540 14.18 14.50 -20.16
CA THR A 540 13.32 14.63 -18.98
C THR A 540 12.74 16.04 -18.87
N ARG A 541 13.56 17.08 -19.06
CA ARG A 541 13.16 18.48 -19.03
C ARG A 541 12.06 18.76 -20.06
N LYS A 542 12.24 18.27 -21.30
CA LYS A 542 11.27 18.46 -22.40
C LYS A 542 9.92 17.83 -22.05
N ILE A 543 9.89 16.55 -21.68
CA ILE A 543 8.66 15.84 -21.35
C ILE A 543 7.97 16.43 -20.11
N CYS A 544 8.72 16.76 -19.05
CA CYS A 544 8.17 17.39 -17.86
C CYS A 544 7.49 18.74 -18.16
N SER A 545 8.09 19.55 -19.03
CA SER A 545 7.48 20.82 -19.44
C SER A 545 6.17 20.62 -20.22
N GLU A 546 6.11 19.61 -21.08
CA GLU A 546 4.90 19.27 -21.84
C GLU A 546 3.75 18.79 -20.95
N VAL A 547 4.05 18.04 -19.90
CA VAL A 547 3.02 17.55 -18.95
C VAL A 547 2.71 18.55 -17.82
N GLY A 548 3.37 19.72 -17.79
CA GLY A 548 3.08 20.80 -16.84
C GLY A 548 3.76 20.66 -15.48
N VAL A 549 4.85 19.89 -15.37
CA VAL A 549 5.73 19.86 -14.20
C VAL A 549 6.75 20.98 -14.30
N SER A 550 6.93 21.77 -13.20
CA SER A 550 7.96 22.82 -13.16
C SER A 550 9.36 22.26 -13.31
N VAL A 551 10.12 22.82 -14.26
CA VAL A 551 11.50 22.41 -14.62
C VAL A 551 12.52 23.54 -14.47
N GLU A 552 12.31 24.47 -13.53
CA GLU A 552 13.22 25.58 -13.28
C GLU A 552 14.63 25.08 -12.96
N ARG A 553 14.71 24.03 -12.17
CA ARG A 553 15.97 23.36 -11.80
C ARG A 553 15.81 21.84 -11.85
N VAL A 554 16.78 21.15 -12.43
CA VAL A 554 16.87 19.68 -12.44
C VAL A 554 18.12 19.30 -11.64
N LEU A 555 18.00 18.28 -10.78
CA LEU A 555 19.13 17.70 -10.06
C LEU A 555 19.47 16.35 -10.67
N ILE A 556 20.75 16.11 -10.94
CA ILE A 556 21.20 14.82 -11.46
C ILE A 556 21.78 13.93 -10.36
N GLY A 557 21.79 12.60 -10.60
CA GLY A 557 22.21 11.61 -9.60
C GLY A 557 23.56 11.88 -8.96
N SER A 558 24.59 12.29 -9.75
CA SER A 558 25.91 12.65 -9.21
C SER A 558 25.85 13.80 -8.20
N GLN A 559 25.04 14.82 -8.46
CA GLN A 559 24.85 15.95 -7.53
C GLN A 559 24.10 15.51 -6.25
N VAL A 560 23.21 14.55 -6.36
CA VAL A 560 22.53 13.96 -5.19
C VAL A 560 23.55 13.30 -4.26
N ASP A 561 24.56 12.61 -4.81
CA ASP A 561 25.59 11.94 -4.00
C ASP A 561 26.54 12.92 -3.29
N GLU A 562 26.74 14.11 -3.86
CA GLU A 562 27.60 15.16 -3.26
C GLU A 562 26.92 15.86 -2.06
N LEU A 563 25.59 15.83 -1.95
CA LEU A 563 24.84 16.49 -0.88
C LEU A 563 24.72 15.61 0.37
N THR A 564 24.82 16.23 1.55
CA THR A 564 24.41 15.59 2.80
C THR A 564 22.89 15.43 2.86
N ASP A 565 22.36 14.56 3.72
CA ASP A 565 20.93 14.33 3.83
C ASP A 565 20.16 15.59 4.23
N ASP A 566 20.68 16.44 5.10
CA ASP A 566 20.06 17.71 5.50
C ASP A 566 20.02 18.72 4.33
N GLN A 567 21.10 18.80 3.55
CA GLN A 567 21.18 19.65 2.36
C GLN A 567 20.22 19.14 1.28
N LEU A 568 20.25 17.83 1.02
CA LEU A 568 19.35 17.19 0.06
C LEU A 568 17.88 17.37 0.46
N ALA A 569 17.55 17.23 1.74
CA ALA A 569 16.19 17.43 2.25
C ALA A 569 15.67 18.85 1.95
N THR A 570 16.52 19.89 2.10
CA THR A 570 16.14 21.27 1.81
C THR A 570 15.96 21.49 0.30
N VAL A 571 16.91 21.00 -0.49
CA VAL A 571 16.87 21.13 -1.96
C VAL A 571 15.71 20.31 -2.57
N ALA A 572 15.44 19.11 -2.03
CA ALA A 572 14.39 18.25 -2.53
C ALA A 572 12.97 18.80 -2.31
N GLU A 573 12.75 19.72 -1.38
CA GLU A 573 11.46 20.42 -1.25
C GLU A 573 11.15 21.31 -2.46
N GLU A 574 12.17 22.01 -2.99
CA GLU A 574 12.01 22.98 -4.06
C GLU A 574 12.04 22.33 -5.46
N ILE A 575 12.85 21.28 -5.63
CA ILE A 575 13.07 20.64 -6.93
C ILE A 575 11.96 19.63 -7.24
N SER A 576 11.41 19.72 -8.45
CA SER A 576 10.38 18.80 -8.95
C SER A 576 10.94 17.67 -9.83
N VAL A 577 12.16 17.81 -10.38
CA VAL A 577 12.69 16.87 -11.38
C VAL A 577 14.10 16.43 -11.01
N PHE A 578 14.30 15.11 -10.93
CA PHE A 578 15.57 14.45 -10.67
C PHE A 578 15.87 13.49 -11.81
N ALA A 579 17.00 13.66 -12.49
CA ALA A 579 17.37 12.91 -13.68
C ALA A 579 18.66 12.07 -13.46
N ARG A 580 18.91 11.08 -14.31
CA ARG A 580 20.07 10.16 -14.21
C ARG A 580 20.22 9.50 -12.84
N MET A 581 19.09 9.15 -12.21
CA MET A 581 19.03 8.59 -10.87
C MET A 581 19.24 7.07 -10.86
N SER A 582 20.08 6.60 -9.97
CA SER A 582 20.12 5.18 -9.61
C SER A 582 18.93 4.80 -8.69
N PRO A 583 18.60 3.51 -8.58
CA PRO A 583 17.53 3.04 -7.67
C PRO A 583 17.73 3.47 -6.22
N GLN A 584 18.98 3.47 -5.72
CA GLN A 584 19.33 3.86 -4.36
C GLN A 584 19.15 5.36 -4.14
N GLN A 585 19.54 6.18 -5.12
CA GLN A 585 19.35 7.64 -5.07
C GLN A 585 17.87 8.01 -5.07
N LYS A 586 17.02 7.31 -5.87
CA LYS A 586 15.55 7.47 -5.81
C LYS A 586 15.02 7.22 -4.39
N ALA A 587 15.44 6.11 -3.75
CA ALA A 587 15.05 5.79 -2.37
C ALA A 587 15.55 6.84 -1.37
N ARG A 588 16.76 7.37 -1.53
CA ARG A 588 17.34 8.41 -0.67
C ARG A 588 16.54 9.72 -0.74
N VAL A 589 16.13 10.15 -1.94
CA VAL A 589 15.26 11.34 -2.10
C VAL A 589 13.92 11.16 -1.37
N ILE A 590 13.31 9.98 -1.45
CA ILE A 590 12.08 9.67 -0.72
C ILE A 590 12.30 9.76 0.80
N GLN A 591 13.39 9.19 1.33
CA GLN A 591 13.69 9.22 2.77
C GLN A 591 13.89 10.64 3.30
N VAL A 592 14.60 11.50 2.58
CA VAL A 592 14.83 12.88 3.03
C VAL A 592 13.53 13.70 3.01
N LEU A 593 12.63 13.48 2.05
CA LEU A 593 11.30 14.10 2.04
C LEU A 593 10.45 13.62 3.24
N GLN A 594 10.48 12.33 3.56
CA GLN A 594 9.82 11.77 4.75
C GLN A 594 10.38 12.37 6.06
N SER A 595 11.69 12.62 6.13
CA SER A 595 12.32 13.24 7.31
C SER A 595 11.84 14.66 7.59
N LYS A 596 11.37 15.38 6.56
CA LYS A 596 10.71 16.70 6.66
C LYS A 596 9.24 16.63 7.05
N GLY A 597 8.68 15.43 7.20
CA GLY A 597 7.30 15.21 7.62
C GLY A 597 6.31 15.04 6.48
N HIS A 598 6.78 14.96 5.24
CA HIS A 598 5.93 14.64 4.09
C HIS A 598 5.45 13.19 4.12
N VAL A 599 4.24 12.95 3.61
CA VAL A 599 3.73 11.62 3.31
C VAL A 599 3.98 11.35 1.84
N VAL A 600 4.98 10.54 1.55
CA VAL A 600 5.50 10.34 0.21
C VAL A 600 4.90 9.09 -0.42
N GLY A 601 4.18 9.27 -1.55
CA GLY A 601 3.82 8.19 -2.46
C GLY A 601 4.91 7.96 -3.49
N TYR A 602 5.11 6.71 -3.91
CA TYR A 602 5.99 6.39 -5.04
C TYR A 602 5.24 5.49 -6.03
N LEU A 603 5.20 5.93 -7.29
CA LEU A 603 4.65 5.17 -8.41
C LEU A 603 5.77 4.69 -9.33
N GLY A 604 5.89 3.37 -9.49
CA GLY A 604 6.90 2.75 -10.32
C GLY A 604 6.43 1.41 -10.89
N ASP A 605 6.96 1.04 -12.06
CA ASP A 605 6.59 -0.19 -12.77
C ASP A 605 7.80 -1.04 -13.20
N GLY A 606 9.02 -0.51 -13.06
CA GLY A 606 10.26 -1.17 -13.45
C GLY A 606 11.02 -1.85 -12.30
N ILE A 607 12.05 -2.61 -12.66
CA ILE A 607 12.99 -3.25 -11.72
C ILE A 607 13.69 -2.19 -10.85
N ASN A 608 14.04 -1.06 -11.47
CA ASN A 608 14.76 0.05 -10.85
C ASN A 608 13.97 0.77 -9.76
N ASP A 609 12.66 0.55 -9.68
CA ASP A 609 11.76 1.21 -8.75
C ASP A 609 11.58 0.46 -7.42
N GLY A 610 12.05 -0.80 -7.35
CA GLY A 610 11.92 -1.64 -6.17
C GLY A 610 12.37 -0.98 -4.86
N PRO A 611 13.56 -0.38 -4.76
CA PRO A 611 14.02 0.33 -3.56
C PRO A 611 13.14 1.54 -3.21
N GLY A 612 12.71 2.33 -4.20
CA GLY A 612 11.79 3.45 -4.02
C GLY A 612 10.43 3.01 -3.48
N LEU A 613 9.83 1.96 -4.07
CA LEU A 613 8.57 1.36 -3.63
C LEU A 613 8.64 0.85 -2.18
N LYS A 614 9.74 0.20 -1.78
CA LYS A 614 9.92 -0.29 -0.39
C LYS A 614 10.08 0.84 0.63
N THR A 615 10.58 1.99 0.21
CA THR A 615 10.90 3.13 1.07
C THR A 615 9.69 4.03 1.30
N ALA A 616 8.86 4.26 0.29
CA ALA A 616 7.71 5.15 0.32
C ALA A 616 6.68 4.80 1.41
N ASP A 617 5.90 5.81 1.87
CA ASP A 617 4.77 5.61 2.78
C ASP A 617 3.59 4.93 2.07
N VAL A 618 3.46 5.17 0.76
CA VAL A 618 2.49 4.52 -0.13
C VAL A 618 3.21 4.06 -1.38
N SER A 619 3.36 2.78 -1.52
CA SER A 619 3.93 2.19 -2.75
C SER A 619 2.82 1.81 -3.73
N ILE A 620 2.97 2.30 -4.97
CA ILE A 620 1.96 2.19 -6.01
C ILE A 620 2.60 1.61 -7.26
N SER A 621 1.94 0.64 -7.88
CA SER A 621 2.38 0.08 -9.16
C SER A 621 1.18 -0.15 -10.09
N VAL A 622 1.42 -0.65 -11.27
CA VAL A 622 0.40 -0.95 -12.28
C VAL A 622 0.32 -2.46 -12.53
N ASP A 623 -0.79 -2.94 -13.05
CA ASP A 623 -1.00 -4.37 -13.32
C ASP A 623 -0.03 -4.94 -14.35
N THR A 624 0.42 -4.12 -15.29
CA THR A 624 1.40 -4.48 -16.33
C THR A 624 2.86 -4.34 -15.89
N ALA A 625 3.13 -3.93 -14.64
CA ALA A 625 4.47 -3.79 -14.10
C ALA A 625 5.18 -5.14 -13.94
N VAL A 626 6.51 -5.08 -13.83
CA VAL A 626 7.32 -6.25 -13.50
C VAL A 626 6.96 -6.79 -12.11
N ASP A 627 7.16 -8.09 -11.90
CA ASP A 627 6.68 -8.77 -10.68
C ASP A 627 7.25 -8.21 -9.40
N ILE A 628 8.52 -7.79 -9.37
CA ILE A 628 9.13 -7.16 -8.20
C ILE A 628 8.47 -5.83 -7.84
N ALA A 629 8.05 -5.05 -8.83
CA ALA A 629 7.34 -3.80 -8.60
C ALA A 629 5.93 -4.07 -8.05
N LYS A 630 5.19 -5.02 -8.65
CA LYS A 630 3.88 -5.46 -8.14
C LYS A 630 3.96 -6.03 -6.73
N GLU A 631 4.98 -6.83 -6.42
CA GLU A 631 5.16 -7.42 -5.08
C GLU A 631 5.45 -6.36 -4.03
N SER A 632 6.30 -5.39 -4.35
CA SER A 632 6.68 -4.30 -3.46
C SER A 632 5.58 -3.27 -3.24
N ALA A 633 4.58 -3.21 -4.12
CA ALA A 633 3.51 -2.22 -4.07
C ALA A 633 2.41 -2.57 -3.06
N ASP A 634 1.91 -1.53 -2.37
CA ASP A 634 0.72 -1.60 -1.50
C ASP A 634 -0.58 -1.49 -2.29
N ILE A 635 -0.52 -0.78 -3.42
CA ILE A 635 -1.66 -0.45 -4.27
C ILE A 635 -1.29 -0.76 -5.72
N ILE A 636 -2.21 -1.40 -6.45
CA ILE A 636 -2.07 -1.69 -7.88
C ILE A 636 -3.16 -0.95 -8.64
N LEU A 637 -2.76 -0.18 -9.64
CA LEU A 637 -3.66 0.44 -10.62
C LEU A 637 -3.89 -0.54 -11.77
N LEU A 638 -5.15 -0.87 -12.07
CA LEU A 638 -5.49 -1.78 -13.17
C LEU A 638 -5.38 -1.12 -14.54
N GLU A 639 -5.12 0.16 -14.60
CA GLU A 639 -4.86 0.92 -15.81
C GLU A 639 -3.71 1.89 -15.57
N LYS A 640 -2.82 2.04 -16.52
CA LYS A 640 -1.71 3.00 -16.47
C LYS A 640 -2.19 4.45 -16.72
N ASN A 641 -3.14 4.91 -15.90
CA ASN A 641 -3.71 6.25 -16.00
C ASN A 641 -3.63 6.99 -14.66
N LEU A 642 -2.89 8.09 -14.64
CA LEU A 642 -2.70 8.92 -13.43
C LEU A 642 -4.01 9.55 -12.92
N LEU A 643 -5.06 9.71 -13.75
CA LEU A 643 -6.36 10.20 -13.29
C LEU A 643 -7.01 9.25 -12.27
N ILE A 644 -6.70 7.96 -12.35
CA ILE A 644 -7.15 6.96 -11.37
C ILE A 644 -6.53 7.22 -9.99
N MET A 645 -5.33 7.77 -9.93
CA MET A 645 -4.67 8.18 -8.69
C MET A 645 -5.48 9.23 -7.92
N LYS A 646 -6.00 10.25 -8.63
CA LYS A 646 -6.91 11.25 -8.04
C LYS A 646 -8.06 10.58 -7.30
N GLU A 647 -8.70 9.60 -7.97
CA GLU A 647 -9.82 8.87 -7.38
C GLU A 647 -9.40 8.08 -6.13
N GLY A 648 -8.21 7.47 -6.17
CA GLY A 648 -7.62 6.80 -5.01
C GLY A 648 -7.38 7.75 -3.84
N VAL A 649 -6.78 8.91 -4.10
CA VAL A 649 -6.53 9.96 -3.08
C VAL A 649 -7.83 10.45 -2.46
N LEU A 650 -8.85 10.74 -3.29
CA LEU A 650 -10.17 11.19 -2.80
C LEU A 650 -10.84 10.14 -1.93
N GLU A 651 -10.83 8.87 -2.33
CA GLU A 651 -11.40 7.79 -1.52
C GLU A 651 -10.60 7.59 -0.22
N GLY A 652 -9.27 7.68 -0.26
CA GLY A 652 -8.42 7.66 0.93
C GLY A 652 -8.78 8.76 1.93
N ARG A 653 -8.99 10.01 1.44
CA ARG A 653 -9.41 11.15 2.26
C ARG A 653 -10.81 10.97 2.85
N LYS A 654 -11.75 10.36 2.11
CA LYS A 654 -13.09 10.02 2.63
C LYS A 654 -13.00 9.01 3.78
N VAL A 655 -12.20 7.97 3.60
CA VAL A 655 -11.96 6.96 4.65
C VAL A 655 -11.38 7.60 5.90
N PHE A 656 -10.32 8.42 5.74
CA PHE A 656 -9.70 9.13 6.86
C PHE A 656 -10.68 10.10 7.53
N GLY A 657 -11.43 10.88 6.75
CA GLY A 657 -12.45 11.80 7.26
C GLY A 657 -13.52 11.10 8.10
N ASN A 658 -14.01 9.94 7.67
CA ASN A 658 -15.01 9.18 8.43
C ASN A 658 -14.44 8.58 9.73
N ILE A 659 -13.17 8.17 9.74
CA ILE A 659 -12.49 7.75 10.97
C ILE A 659 -12.36 8.94 11.95
N MET A 660 -11.95 10.10 11.45
CA MET A 660 -11.81 11.31 12.27
C MET A 660 -13.15 11.80 12.85
N LYS A 661 -14.25 11.68 12.08
CA LYS A 661 -15.60 11.95 12.59
C LYS A 661 -15.91 11.10 13.82
N TYR A 662 -15.76 9.78 13.71
CA TYR A 662 -16.00 8.86 14.82
C TYR A 662 -15.16 9.23 16.05
N ILE A 663 -13.86 9.47 15.87
CA ILE A 663 -12.96 9.83 16.98
C ILE A 663 -13.40 11.11 17.69
N LYS A 664 -13.74 12.16 16.94
CA LYS A 664 -14.21 13.43 17.50
C LYS A 664 -15.55 13.27 18.23
N MET A 665 -16.47 12.49 17.65
CA MET A 665 -17.77 12.20 18.25
C MET A 665 -17.61 11.45 19.57
N SER A 666 -16.90 10.33 19.55
CA SER A 666 -16.67 9.48 20.72
C SER A 666 -15.92 10.24 21.83
N ALA A 667 -14.83 10.93 21.49
CA ALA A 667 -14.05 11.71 22.46
C ALA A 667 -14.87 12.81 23.12
N SER A 668 -15.65 13.60 22.33
CA SER A 668 -16.44 14.72 22.86
C SER A 668 -17.60 14.23 23.72
N SER A 669 -18.31 13.18 23.28
CA SER A 669 -19.43 12.59 24.01
C SER A 669 -18.99 11.97 25.33
N ASN A 670 -17.96 11.14 25.32
CA ASN A 670 -17.43 10.48 26.51
C ASN A 670 -16.91 11.50 27.54
N PHE A 671 -16.23 12.56 27.04
CA PHE A 671 -15.74 13.62 27.91
C PHE A 671 -16.89 14.39 28.60
N GLY A 672 -17.96 14.75 27.86
CA GLY A 672 -19.14 15.42 28.40
C GLY A 672 -19.85 14.54 29.43
N ASN A 673 -20.16 13.29 29.11
CA ASN A 673 -20.82 12.37 30.03
C ASN A 673 -20.09 12.24 31.39
N MET A 674 -18.73 12.22 31.35
CA MET A 674 -17.96 12.14 32.58
C MET A 674 -18.09 13.36 33.48
N PHE A 675 -18.10 14.57 32.90
CA PHE A 675 -18.32 15.77 33.71
C PHE A 675 -19.70 15.76 34.35
N SER A 676 -20.70 15.32 33.62
CA SER A 676 -22.07 15.16 34.13
C SER A 676 -22.12 14.12 35.26
N MET A 677 -21.46 12.98 35.10
CA MET A 677 -21.41 11.91 36.10
C MET A 677 -20.68 12.36 37.37
N VAL A 678 -19.57 13.05 37.28
CA VAL A 678 -18.81 13.56 38.45
C VAL A 678 -19.66 14.55 39.25
N GLY A 679 -20.24 15.54 38.57
CA GLY A 679 -21.06 16.54 39.21
C GLY A 679 -22.37 15.97 39.80
N ALA A 680 -23.05 15.10 39.08
CA ALA A 680 -24.24 14.42 39.57
C ALA A 680 -23.94 13.52 40.80
N SER A 681 -22.82 12.79 40.74
CA SER A 681 -22.36 11.97 41.89
C SER A 681 -22.11 12.77 43.17
N ALA A 682 -21.65 14.02 43.01
CA ALA A 682 -21.41 14.93 44.14
C ALA A 682 -22.67 15.59 44.72
N LEU A 683 -23.69 15.76 43.85
CA LEU A 683 -24.92 16.51 44.22
C LEU A 683 -26.09 15.62 44.62
N LEU A 684 -26.21 14.43 44.06
CA LEU A 684 -27.37 13.54 44.23
C LEU A 684 -27.16 12.57 45.41
N PRO A 685 -28.22 12.27 46.21
CA PRO A 685 -28.18 11.31 47.28
C PRO A 685 -28.19 9.84 46.82
N PHE A 686 -28.42 9.61 45.52
CA PHE A 686 -28.45 8.30 44.86
C PHE A 686 -27.52 8.30 43.64
N LEU A 687 -27.28 7.12 43.05
CA LEU A 687 -26.51 7.04 41.79
C LEU A 687 -27.25 7.78 40.66
N PRO A 688 -26.53 8.61 39.88
CA PRO A 688 -27.17 9.40 38.84
C PRO A 688 -27.72 8.57 37.70
N MET A 689 -27.21 7.36 37.49
CA MET A 689 -27.67 6.36 36.53
C MET A 689 -27.33 4.96 37.03
N ALA A 690 -28.19 3.99 36.85
CA ALA A 690 -27.89 2.60 37.21
C ALA A 690 -26.76 2.03 36.36
N PRO A 691 -25.84 1.19 36.91
CA PRO A 691 -24.73 0.61 36.12
C PRO A 691 -25.17 -0.07 34.83
N VAL A 692 -26.29 -0.80 34.88
CA VAL A 692 -26.88 -1.46 33.67
C VAL A 692 -27.34 -0.46 32.62
N GLN A 693 -27.85 0.69 33.03
CA GLN A 693 -28.29 1.75 32.13
C GLN A 693 -27.09 2.44 31.48
N ILE A 694 -25.95 2.65 32.16
CA ILE A 694 -24.71 3.21 31.61
C ILE A 694 -24.21 2.30 30.51
N LEU A 695 -24.14 1.00 30.80
CA LEU A 695 -23.68 0.03 29.80
C LEU A 695 -24.62 -0.02 28.57
N LEU A 696 -25.93 0.01 28.80
CA LEU A 696 -26.91 0.00 27.70
C LEU A 696 -26.85 1.29 26.90
N ASN A 697 -26.67 2.45 27.52
CA ASN A 697 -26.53 3.74 26.85
C ASN A 697 -25.33 3.71 25.91
N ASN A 698 -24.17 3.29 26.40
CA ASN A 698 -22.96 3.17 25.59
C ASN A 698 -23.13 2.19 24.43
N LEU A 699 -23.72 1.02 24.66
CA LEU A 699 -24.00 0.04 23.63
C LEU A 699 -24.90 0.62 22.52
N LEU A 700 -26.02 1.26 22.89
CA LEU A 700 -26.95 1.87 21.92
C LEU A 700 -26.30 3.03 21.17
N TYR A 701 -25.50 3.86 21.87
CA TYR A 701 -24.73 4.92 21.24
C TYR A 701 -23.71 4.37 20.21
N ASP A 702 -22.96 3.33 20.57
CA ASP A 702 -22.04 2.67 19.67
C ASP A 702 -22.75 2.09 18.43
N PHE A 703 -23.93 1.50 18.59
CA PHE A 703 -24.76 1.07 17.46
C PHE A 703 -25.14 2.23 16.55
N SER A 704 -25.45 3.42 17.11
CA SER A 704 -25.79 4.60 16.32
C SER A 704 -24.66 5.02 15.36
N GLN A 705 -23.41 4.75 15.73
CA GLN A 705 -22.21 5.12 14.98
C GLN A 705 -21.75 4.07 13.97
N THR A 706 -22.29 2.86 13.96
CA THR A 706 -21.84 1.76 13.07
C THR A 706 -21.94 2.11 11.59
N SER A 707 -22.78 3.07 11.22
CA SER A 707 -22.98 3.55 9.85
C SER A 707 -22.12 4.76 9.47
N VAL A 708 -21.32 5.34 10.38
CA VAL A 708 -20.38 6.45 10.10
C VAL A 708 -19.45 6.15 8.93
N PRO A 709 -18.93 4.91 8.73
CA PRO A 709 -18.15 4.55 7.54
C PRO A 709 -18.85 4.74 6.18
N THR A 710 -20.15 4.95 6.18
CA THR A 710 -20.93 5.20 4.95
C THR A 710 -21.27 6.67 4.76
N ASP A 711 -20.90 7.53 5.71
CA ASP A 711 -21.31 8.93 5.68
C ASP A 711 -20.57 9.74 4.62
N ASN A 712 -21.22 10.80 4.15
CA ASN A 712 -20.67 11.73 3.18
C ASN A 712 -19.65 12.66 3.85
N VAL A 713 -18.52 12.89 3.19
CA VAL A 713 -17.49 13.85 3.62
C VAL A 713 -17.66 15.14 2.84
N ASP A 714 -17.53 16.28 3.52
CA ASP A 714 -17.64 17.60 2.89
C ASP A 714 -16.54 17.80 1.83
N ALA A 715 -16.89 18.43 0.69
CA ALA A 715 -15.97 18.57 -0.43
C ALA A 715 -14.70 19.34 -0.04
N GLU A 716 -14.83 20.37 0.80
CA GLU A 716 -13.71 21.19 1.26
C GLU A 716 -12.71 20.38 2.15
N TYR A 717 -13.17 19.32 2.79
CA TYR A 717 -12.29 18.41 3.52
C TYR A 717 -11.40 17.58 2.59
N LEU A 718 -11.85 17.35 1.37
CA LEU A 718 -11.18 16.49 0.38
C LEU A 718 -10.11 17.24 -0.44
N THR A 719 -10.07 18.57 -0.39
CA THR A 719 -9.15 19.37 -1.23
C THR A 719 -7.71 19.36 -0.77
N GLU A 720 -7.44 19.07 0.52
CA GLU A 720 -6.09 19.13 1.08
C GLU A 720 -5.70 17.81 1.76
N PRO A 721 -4.41 17.46 1.78
CA PRO A 721 -3.90 16.34 2.58
C PRO A 721 -4.18 16.57 4.08
N ARG A 722 -4.57 15.51 4.77
CA ARG A 722 -4.85 15.57 6.21
C ARG A 722 -4.06 14.52 6.95
N THR A 723 -3.44 14.93 8.05
CA THR A 723 -2.68 14.09 8.96
C THR A 723 -3.33 14.05 10.35
N TRP A 724 -2.83 13.15 11.20
CA TRP A 724 -3.28 13.08 12.58
C TRP A 724 -2.86 14.33 13.38
N ASP A 725 -3.84 15.06 13.92
CA ASP A 725 -3.61 16.14 14.87
C ASP A 725 -4.33 15.84 16.19
N ILE A 726 -3.59 15.32 17.17
CA ILE A 726 -4.10 15.01 18.51
C ILE A 726 -4.48 16.28 19.26
N ALA A 727 -3.76 17.39 19.02
CA ALA A 727 -4.08 18.67 19.68
C ALA A 727 -5.43 19.20 19.20
N HIS A 728 -5.78 18.96 17.92
CA HIS A 728 -7.10 19.32 17.39
C HIS A 728 -8.21 18.44 17.99
N ILE A 729 -8.00 17.12 18.10
CA ILE A 729 -8.94 16.21 18.74
C ILE A 729 -9.17 16.64 20.20
N ALA A 730 -8.10 16.92 20.95
CA ALA A 730 -8.18 17.39 22.31
C ALA A 730 -8.94 18.71 22.42
N ARG A 731 -8.71 19.68 21.52
CA ARG A 731 -9.47 20.95 21.47
C ARG A 731 -10.97 20.70 21.27
N TYR A 732 -11.34 19.82 20.36
CA TYR A 732 -12.74 19.42 20.17
C TYR A 732 -13.34 18.83 21.44
N MET A 733 -12.64 17.89 22.08
CA MET A 733 -13.04 17.25 23.33
C MET A 733 -13.28 18.27 24.45
N PHE A 734 -12.33 19.19 24.66
CA PHE A 734 -12.41 20.19 25.74
C PHE A 734 -13.40 21.35 25.45
N CYS A 735 -13.67 21.69 24.19
CA CYS A 735 -14.58 22.78 23.87
C CYS A 735 -16.03 22.32 23.68
N ILE A 736 -16.24 21.14 23.09
CA ILE A 736 -17.58 20.64 22.76
C ILE A 736 -18.13 19.73 23.88
N GLY A 737 -17.29 18.89 24.48
CA GLY A 737 -17.72 17.96 25.54
C GLY A 737 -18.46 18.65 26.70
N PRO A 738 -17.94 19.71 27.33
CA PRO A 738 -18.62 20.38 28.45
C PRO A 738 -19.98 20.99 28.08
N ILE A 739 -20.27 21.21 26.79
CA ILE A 739 -21.57 21.72 26.34
C ILE A 739 -22.67 20.69 26.68
N SER A 740 -22.41 19.39 26.40
CA SER A 740 -23.42 18.35 26.75
C SER A 740 -23.69 18.35 28.25
N SER A 741 -22.63 18.45 29.09
CA SER A 741 -22.82 18.50 30.54
C SER A 741 -23.70 19.66 31.02
N LEU A 742 -23.60 20.83 30.38
CA LEU A 742 -24.49 21.96 30.70
C LEU A 742 -25.96 21.60 30.52
N PHE A 743 -26.28 20.86 29.46
CA PHE A 743 -27.67 20.43 29.19
C PHE A 743 -28.07 19.20 29.98
N ASP A 744 -27.15 18.32 30.38
CA ASP A 744 -27.37 17.27 31.34
C ASP A 744 -27.80 17.92 32.71
N TYR A 745 -27.09 18.97 33.17
CA TYR A 745 -27.48 19.70 34.40
C TYR A 745 -28.81 20.44 34.26
N ALA A 746 -29.15 20.94 33.08
CA ALA A 746 -30.50 21.48 32.82
C ALA A 746 -31.57 20.39 32.94
N THR A 747 -31.31 19.19 32.44
CA THR A 747 -32.18 18.02 32.58
C THR A 747 -32.27 17.57 34.06
N PHE A 748 -31.14 17.60 34.82
CA PHE A 748 -31.18 17.34 36.27
C PHE A 748 -32.06 18.35 36.97
N GLY A 749 -31.98 19.62 36.62
CA GLY A 749 -32.88 20.67 37.16
C GLY A 749 -34.34 20.40 36.83
N LEU A 750 -34.66 19.98 35.57
CA LEU A 750 -36.04 19.57 35.21
C LEU A 750 -36.53 18.40 36.05
N LEU A 751 -35.69 17.36 36.22
CA LEU A 751 -36.05 16.16 36.97
C LEU A 751 -36.21 16.46 38.47
N TRP A 752 -35.33 17.25 39.08
CA TRP A 752 -35.27 17.58 40.47
C TRP A 752 -36.36 18.56 40.89
N PHE A 753 -36.46 19.71 40.25
CA PHE A 753 -37.35 20.81 40.68
C PHE A 753 -38.75 20.72 40.09
N VAL A 754 -38.93 20.25 38.85
CA VAL A 754 -40.21 20.18 38.16
C VAL A 754 -40.91 18.84 38.42
N LEU A 755 -40.18 17.74 38.26
CA LEU A 755 -40.72 16.39 38.44
C LEU A 755 -40.60 15.88 39.87
N ARG A 756 -39.92 16.60 40.75
CA ARG A 756 -39.72 16.24 42.15
C ARG A 756 -39.09 14.86 42.36
N ALA A 757 -38.20 14.45 41.42
CA ALA A 757 -37.44 13.22 41.52
C ALA A 757 -36.18 13.46 42.40
N ASP A 758 -36.39 13.85 43.66
CA ASP A 758 -35.39 14.30 44.62
C ASP A 758 -35.09 13.33 45.77
N SER A 759 -35.84 12.20 45.80
CA SER A 759 -35.71 11.17 46.79
C SER A 759 -35.20 9.83 46.26
N LEU A 760 -34.73 8.96 47.16
CA LEU A 760 -34.33 7.58 46.86
C LEU A 760 -35.49 6.75 46.23
N ALA A 761 -36.76 7.09 46.58
CA ALA A 761 -37.91 6.42 46.02
C ALA A 761 -38.14 6.75 44.52
N ASP A 762 -37.74 7.96 44.16
CA ASP A 762 -37.89 8.47 42.77
C ASP A 762 -36.61 8.36 41.93
N ALA A 763 -35.57 7.72 42.48
CA ALA A 763 -34.27 7.56 41.83
C ALA A 763 -34.41 6.93 40.42
N SER A 764 -35.27 5.93 40.25
CA SER A 764 -35.53 5.28 38.97
C SER A 764 -36.10 6.25 37.92
N LEU A 765 -36.95 7.19 38.31
CA LEU A 765 -37.50 8.23 37.44
C LEU A 765 -36.40 9.19 36.96
N PHE A 766 -35.54 9.62 37.89
CA PHE A 766 -34.39 10.48 37.60
C PHE A 766 -33.41 9.81 36.65
N GLN A 767 -33.01 8.59 36.95
CA GLN A 767 -32.12 7.77 36.18
C GLN A 767 -32.64 7.53 34.76
N THR A 768 -33.92 7.22 34.64
CA THR A 768 -34.60 7.01 33.31
C THR A 768 -34.63 8.30 32.51
N GLY A 769 -34.94 9.43 33.12
CA GLY A 769 -34.98 10.73 32.46
C GLY A 769 -33.60 11.10 31.90
N TRP A 770 -32.57 10.97 32.72
CA TRP A 770 -31.22 11.24 32.21
C TRP A 770 -30.74 10.23 31.17
N PHE A 771 -31.06 8.93 31.30
CA PHE A 771 -30.74 7.93 30.28
C PHE A 771 -31.29 8.31 28.89
N VAL A 772 -32.57 8.72 28.83
CA VAL A 772 -33.24 9.09 27.58
C VAL A 772 -32.62 10.36 27.00
N GLU A 773 -32.44 11.40 27.81
CA GLU A 773 -31.81 12.65 27.37
C GLU A 773 -30.40 12.41 26.86
N SER A 774 -29.57 11.71 27.63
CA SER A 774 -28.18 11.42 27.30
C SER A 774 -28.07 10.66 25.97
N LEU A 775 -28.91 9.66 25.70
CA LEU A 775 -28.86 8.91 24.45
C LEU A 775 -29.33 9.75 23.25
N LEU A 776 -30.35 10.62 23.45
CA LEU A 776 -30.82 11.53 22.39
C LEU A 776 -29.80 12.63 22.08
N SER A 777 -29.20 13.27 23.11
CA SER A 777 -28.18 14.30 22.93
C SER A 777 -26.90 13.74 22.28
N GLN A 778 -26.44 12.54 22.71
CA GLN A 778 -25.32 11.82 22.11
C GLN A 778 -25.61 11.41 20.66
N THR A 779 -26.82 11.01 20.32
CA THR A 779 -27.19 10.69 18.94
C THR A 779 -27.28 11.96 18.08
N LEU A 780 -27.72 13.07 18.65
CA LEU A 780 -27.80 14.36 17.98
C LEU A 780 -26.41 14.94 17.66
N ILE A 781 -25.44 14.77 18.56
CA ILE A 781 -24.07 15.27 18.37
C ILE A 781 -23.38 14.57 17.19
N VAL A 782 -23.72 13.32 16.87
CA VAL A 782 -23.24 12.62 15.69
C VAL A 782 -23.52 13.45 14.43
N HIS A 783 -24.73 13.99 14.30
CA HIS A 783 -25.10 14.82 13.15
C HIS A 783 -24.43 16.19 13.16
N ILE A 784 -24.13 16.76 14.32
CA ILE A 784 -23.48 18.06 14.44
C ILE A 784 -21.98 17.94 14.09
N ILE A 785 -21.28 16.98 14.66
CA ILE A 785 -19.80 16.85 14.51
C ILE A 785 -19.40 16.29 13.13
N ARG A 786 -20.27 15.52 12.46
CA ARG A 786 -19.96 14.86 11.17
C ARG A 786 -19.56 15.82 10.04
N THR A 787 -19.90 17.09 10.13
CA THR A 787 -19.70 18.11 9.10
C THR A 787 -19.23 19.43 9.67
N GLY A 788 -18.44 20.19 8.93
CA GLY A 788 -18.10 21.58 9.25
C GLY A 788 -19.24 22.55 9.02
N LYS A 789 -20.24 22.15 8.24
CA LYS A 789 -21.41 22.93 7.79
C LYS A 789 -22.60 22.81 8.74
N ILE A 790 -23.72 23.45 8.41
CA ILE A 790 -24.99 23.30 9.15
C ILE A 790 -25.58 21.92 8.79
N PRO A 791 -25.77 21.04 9.79
CA PRO A 791 -26.33 19.71 9.57
C PRO A 791 -27.72 19.78 8.93
N PHE A 792 -28.08 18.77 8.15
CA PHE A 792 -29.34 18.58 7.43
C PHE A 792 -29.65 19.64 6.35
N ILE A 793 -29.19 20.89 6.51
CA ILE A 793 -29.44 21.99 5.56
C ILE A 793 -28.33 22.04 4.50
N GLN A 794 -27.08 22.21 4.91
CA GLN A 794 -25.95 22.36 4.01
C GLN A 794 -25.19 21.05 3.76
N SER A 795 -25.25 20.11 4.69
CA SER A 795 -24.65 18.80 4.57
C SER A 795 -25.60 17.70 5.04
N ARG A 796 -26.02 16.85 4.11
CA ARG A 796 -26.97 15.76 4.39
C ARG A 796 -26.22 14.50 4.84
N PRO A 797 -26.67 13.84 5.92
CA PRO A 797 -26.12 12.55 6.31
C PRO A 797 -26.42 11.48 5.25
N SER A 798 -25.61 10.42 5.23
CA SER A 798 -25.96 9.23 4.44
C SER A 798 -27.25 8.59 4.95
N LEU A 799 -28.02 7.95 4.07
CA LEU A 799 -29.27 7.28 4.46
C LEU A 799 -29.05 6.21 5.55
N PRO A 800 -28.00 5.34 5.48
CA PRO A 800 -27.74 4.39 6.55
C PRO A 800 -27.48 5.06 7.91
N LEU A 801 -26.74 6.16 7.95
CA LEU A 801 -26.48 6.90 9.18
C LEU A 801 -27.77 7.51 9.75
N LEU A 802 -28.59 8.10 8.90
CA LEU A 802 -29.87 8.66 9.32
C LEU A 802 -30.81 7.57 9.89
N LEU A 803 -30.87 6.41 9.22
CA LEU A 803 -31.72 5.29 9.68
C LEU A 803 -31.23 4.72 11.01
N THR A 804 -29.94 4.45 11.17
CA THR A 804 -29.39 3.89 12.42
C THR A 804 -29.61 4.84 13.59
N THR A 805 -29.31 6.13 13.42
CA THR A 805 -29.54 7.13 14.48
C THR A 805 -31.02 7.30 14.82
N SER A 806 -31.90 7.32 13.82
CA SER A 806 -33.34 7.43 14.05
C SER A 806 -33.92 6.20 14.79
N VAL A 807 -33.46 4.99 14.42
CA VAL A 807 -33.87 3.76 15.12
C VAL A 807 -33.43 3.81 16.60
N ILE A 808 -32.19 4.24 16.88
CA ILE A 808 -31.69 4.36 18.25
C ILE A 808 -32.48 5.41 19.05
N CYS A 809 -32.81 6.56 18.46
CA CYS A 809 -33.67 7.55 19.09
C CYS A 809 -35.08 6.96 19.44
N LEU A 810 -35.66 6.22 18.51
CA LEU A 810 -36.95 5.56 18.74
C LEU A 810 -36.87 4.51 19.86
N VAL A 811 -35.80 3.71 19.88
CA VAL A 811 -35.52 2.76 20.98
C VAL A 811 -35.39 3.48 22.31
N ALA A 812 -34.62 4.59 22.39
CA ALA A 812 -34.45 5.38 23.60
C ALA A 812 -35.83 5.86 24.18
N ILE A 813 -36.69 6.34 23.29
CA ILE A 813 -38.02 6.84 23.67
C ILE A 813 -38.94 5.70 24.11
N ALA A 814 -38.91 4.56 23.43
CA ALA A 814 -39.84 3.44 23.66
C ALA A 814 -39.44 2.56 24.85
N LEU A 815 -38.15 2.50 25.19
CA LEU A 815 -37.60 1.58 26.19
C LEU A 815 -38.24 1.72 27.59
N PRO A 816 -38.45 2.95 28.14
CA PRO A 816 -39.12 3.13 29.44
C PRO A 816 -40.56 2.63 29.49
N PHE A 817 -41.21 2.46 28.36
CA PHE A 817 -42.60 2.00 28.23
C PHE A 817 -42.70 0.52 27.84
N SER A 818 -41.58 -0.16 27.68
CA SER A 818 -41.50 -1.56 27.24
C SER A 818 -41.50 -2.54 28.42
N HIS A 819 -41.73 -3.83 28.15
CA HIS A 819 -41.56 -4.90 29.14
C HIS A 819 -40.10 -5.02 29.67
N LEU A 820 -39.14 -4.43 28.97
CA LEU A 820 -37.74 -4.40 29.43
C LEU A 820 -37.46 -3.32 30.49
N ALA A 821 -38.38 -2.39 30.72
CA ALA A 821 -38.17 -1.31 31.67
C ALA A 821 -37.88 -1.82 33.11
N GLY A 822 -38.63 -2.85 33.57
CA GLY A 822 -38.40 -3.44 34.89
C GLY A 822 -37.00 -4.01 35.10
N PRO A 823 -36.54 -4.96 34.23
CA PRO A 823 -35.16 -5.47 34.29
C PRO A 823 -34.07 -4.40 34.18
N LEU A 824 -34.35 -3.29 33.51
CA LEU A 824 -33.43 -2.18 33.29
C LEU A 824 -33.53 -1.10 34.35
N GLN A 825 -34.34 -1.31 35.39
CA GLN A 825 -34.62 -0.36 36.48
C GLN A 825 -35.13 1.00 35.99
N MET A 826 -35.98 0.99 34.97
CA MET A 826 -36.57 2.18 34.36
C MET A 826 -37.98 2.40 34.76
N SER A 827 -38.39 3.67 34.87
CA SER A 827 -39.75 4.10 35.14
C SER A 827 -40.35 4.84 33.94
N PRO A 828 -41.66 4.71 33.69
CA PRO A 828 -42.33 5.49 32.61
C PRO A 828 -42.21 6.99 32.85
N LEU A 829 -41.85 7.74 31.82
CA LEU A 829 -41.66 9.19 31.91
C LEU A 829 -42.99 9.94 31.68
N PRO A 830 -43.33 10.91 32.54
CA PRO A 830 -44.56 11.68 32.39
C PRO A 830 -44.50 12.66 31.21
N ALA A 831 -45.65 13.08 30.72
CA ALA A 831 -45.74 13.96 29.53
C ALA A 831 -44.99 15.30 29.73
N ILE A 832 -44.97 15.84 30.94
CA ILE A 832 -44.29 17.09 31.27
C ILE A 832 -42.77 17.00 31.02
N TYR A 833 -42.17 15.81 31.20
CA TYR A 833 -40.75 15.57 30.85
C TYR A 833 -40.47 15.89 29.39
N TRP A 834 -41.28 15.43 28.50
CA TRP A 834 -41.10 15.62 27.04
C TRP A 834 -41.23 17.09 26.62
N TYR A 835 -42.14 17.86 27.29
CA TYR A 835 -42.24 19.30 27.04
C TYR A 835 -40.99 20.05 27.53
N GLY A 836 -40.31 19.58 28.53
CA GLY A 836 -39.03 20.17 28.99
C GLY A 836 -37.85 19.71 28.16
N LEU A 837 -37.82 18.45 27.73
CA LEU A 837 -36.72 17.86 27.00
C LEU A 837 -36.50 18.48 25.59
N VAL A 838 -37.61 18.73 24.86
CA VAL A 838 -37.52 19.30 23.49
C VAL A 838 -36.79 20.64 23.45
N PRO A 839 -37.10 21.65 24.27
CA PRO A 839 -36.31 22.91 24.34
C PRO A 839 -34.84 22.67 24.71
N ILE A 840 -34.57 21.75 25.66
CA ILE A 840 -33.21 21.42 26.09
C ILE A 840 -32.40 20.92 24.88
N LEU A 841 -32.91 19.97 24.11
CA LEU A 841 -32.24 19.42 22.93
C LEU A 841 -32.08 20.47 21.79
N LEU A 842 -33.06 21.34 21.61
CA LEU A 842 -32.97 22.41 20.60
C LEU A 842 -31.89 23.44 21.01
N CYS A 843 -31.82 23.85 22.26
CA CYS A 843 -30.78 24.73 22.79
C CYS A 843 -29.40 24.07 22.72
N TYR A 844 -29.30 22.78 23.06
CA TYR A 844 -28.08 21.97 22.89
C TYR A 844 -27.60 21.97 21.44
N PHE A 845 -28.48 21.69 20.47
CA PHE A 845 -28.17 21.75 19.05
C PHE A 845 -27.65 23.13 18.65
N GLY A 846 -28.35 24.21 19.03
CA GLY A 846 -27.98 25.58 18.68
C GLY A 846 -26.63 26.01 19.25
N LEU A 847 -26.38 25.75 20.55
CA LEU A 847 -25.12 26.13 21.20
C LEU A 847 -23.95 25.32 20.68
N THR A 848 -24.12 24.02 20.52
CA THR A 848 -23.06 23.13 19.97
C THR A 848 -22.72 23.53 18.54
N GLN A 849 -23.72 23.82 17.69
CA GLN A 849 -23.49 24.30 16.32
C GLN A 849 -22.77 25.65 16.31
N PHE A 850 -23.12 26.54 17.22
CA PHE A 850 -22.46 27.87 17.32
C PHE A 850 -20.98 27.72 17.71
N VAL A 851 -20.68 26.96 18.79
CA VAL A 851 -19.29 26.73 19.26
C VAL A 851 -18.48 25.99 18.19
N LYS A 852 -19.07 24.98 17.53
CA LYS A 852 -18.42 24.30 16.40
C LYS A 852 -18.07 25.26 15.29
N SER A 853 -18.99 26.17 14.92
CA SER A 853 -18.73 27.17 13.87
C SER A 853 -17.58 28.11 14.23
N LEU A 854 -17.45 28.49 15.51
CA LEU A 854 -16.32 29.26 16.01
C LEU A 854 -15.01 28.49 15.92
N LEU A 855 -15.01 27.21 16.32
CA LEU A 855 -13.83 26.34 16.21
C LEU A 855 -13.36 26.18 14.76
N VAL A 856 -14.30 25.92 13.86
CA VAL A 856 -14.00 25.76 12.42
C VAL A 856 -13.44 27.05 11.84
N ARG A 857 -14.00 28.22 12.19
CA ARG A 857 -13.50 29.55 11.75
C ARG A 857 -12.10 29.87 12.28
N ARG A 858 -11.81 29.50 13.54
CA ARG A 858 -10.56 29.84 14.21
C ARG A 858 -9.42 28.88 13.92
N PHE A 859 -9.70 27.60 13.74
CA PHE A 859 -8.70 26.52 13.66
C PHE A 859 -8.79 25.69 12.36
N GLY A 860 -9.73 26.01 11.47
CA GLY A 860 -9.93 25.29 10.21
C GLY A 860 -10.77 24.01 10.36
N LEU A 861 -10.94 23.31 9.23
CA LEU A 861 -11.70 22.04 9.10
C LEU A 861 -10.85 20.80 9.40
N THR A 862 -9.81 20.91 10.16
CA THR A 862 -8.89 19.76 10.38
C THR A 862 -9.52 18.59 11.11
#